data_b8b91b153282ac9807f549b64f447fb5
#
_entry.id   b8b91b153282ac9807f549b64f447fb5
#
_cell.length_a   1.000
_cell.length_b   1.000
_cell.length_c   1.000
_cell.angle_alpha   90.00
_cell.angle_beta   90.00
_cell.angle_gamma   90.00
#
_symmetry.space_group_name_H-M   'P 1'
#
loop_
_entity.id
_entity.type
_entity.pdbx_description
1 polymer ?
#
loop_
_entity_poly.entity_id
_entity_poly.type
_entity_poly.pdbx_seq_one_letter_code
_entity_poly.pdbx_strand_id
1 'polypeptide(L)'
;MIKNYIKTAWRNLVINKVTSLISVAGLAVGIGCFILLATYLLNELRYDRFHVNANRIMRVAYNYKSSDDAEAKSVAVTPTAPVPVFKQQLQEIEDGVRISWYNNPVQYQDKLFNEKRFFLADEPFFRIFSFKFLRGNAATALKDPSALVITASTAKKYFGTEDAIGKVLKVNNKLNMMVTGVVEDVPEYSQIKFDIIGSSAGSEHAKTRKWDSANDYSYLLLRPGVNINSVEQKMNNYVAEMFKDDFRQGHKMWFKLEPLTDVHLKSQATYPLTPSGNIRYIYVLGAVAIILLLLACVNFLNLVTAKAIERGHEIGVRKVMGAARSQLFTQFIIESAMITLVSLLAGLFLADVSFKWFSDFSGQQLGFQTWNTSWLIMAMVALFVTVTFLAGTYPSLYLSAFNPIVTLKGKLTNTSGGRALRKSLVIFQFVVSVFFMICTVIAGSQLRYIQHLNIGINRSQVMVIDVGGKSLKDIKSFNNEVTQLPGVLYATASYDSPVDVHGGYSINHADGKNSDYNLSVTALPVEKNFLNTLGLKLVQGINFTDADEKHSTDADENKRYYGFIINEKAAKALGWTAEEAIGKHIGLNGRTGEVRGVVQNFNFASLHQEITPIVMFTEDYFGKVLIKTSGNNIAKTISAVKEKWSAFNPATPFEYHFLDQEFDDMYKAEQRTGSILTAFTLVTIFISCLGLFGLAVFSTRQRVKEVGVRKVLGASVFSIVKLVSGDFLKLVIISVIIASPIAWYAMHRWLLDFAYKISIQIWVFIAAGAVAILIAFITVSVQSLKAALTNPVKSLRSGD
;
A
#
# COMPACT_ATOMS: atom_id res chain seq x y z
N MET A 1 -3.07 52.43 2.69
CA MET A 1 -3.55 51.70 1.50
C MET A 1 -3.92 50.23 1.85
N ILE A 2 -3.04 49.42 2.40
CA ILE A 2 -3.29 47.99 2.71
C ILE A 2 -4.53 47.79 3.57
N LYS A 3 -4.70 48.54 4.67
CA LYS A 3 -5.89 48.47 5.55
C LYS A 3 -7.22 48.69 4.78
N ASN A 4 -7.23 49.57 3.78
CA ASN A 4 -8.41 49.80 2.96
C ASN A 4 -8.66 48.63 1.99
N TYR A 5 -7.60 48.02 1.44
CA TYR A 5 -7.74 46.84 0.58
C TYR A 5 -8.29 45.65 1.37
N ILE A 6 -7.83 45.41 2.60
CA ILE A 6 -8.36 44.37 3.49
C ILE A 6 -9.84 44.60 3.81
N LYS A 7 -10.22 45.84 4.17
CA LYS A 7 -11.63 46.21 4.44
C LYS A 7 -12.53 45.99 3.23
N THR A 8 -12.06 46.38 2.04
CA THR A 8 -12.79 46.20 0.79
C THR A 8 -12.92 44.69 0.45
N ALA A 9 -11.86 43.92 0.61
CA ALA A 9 -11.86 42.48 0.36
C ALA A 9 -12.86 41.77 1.29
N TRP A 10 -12.85 42.08 2.60
CA TRP A 10 -13.80 41.53 3.56
C TRP A 10 -15.25 41.85 3.21
N ARG A 11 -15.55 43.13 2.86
CA ARG A 11 -16.88 43.57 2.45
C ARG A 11 -17.35 42.84 1.20
N ASN A 12 -16.47 42.60 0.24
CA ASN A 12 -16.79 41.87 -0.98
C ASN A 12 -17.10 40.41 -0.70
N LEU A 13 -16.41 39.76 0.24
CA LEU A 13 -16.67 38.38 0.70
C LEU A 13 -18.07 38.25 1.31
N VAL A 14 -18.46 39.22 2.16
CA VAL A 14 -19.74 39.18 2.87
C VAL A 14 -20.92 39.54 1.94
N ILE A 15 -20.75 40.46 1.03
CA ILE A 15 -21.81 40.84 0.07
C ILE A 15 -22.12 39.70 -0.92
N ASN A 16 -21.09 39.01 -1.41
CA ASN A 16 -21.22 37.99 -2.44
C ASN A 16 -21.27 36.58 -1.86
N LYS A 17 -22.11 36.32 -0.86
CA LYS A 17 -22.16 35.10 -0.05
C LYS A 17 -22.05 33.80 -0.83
N VAL A 18 -22.87 33.57 -1.85
CA VAL A 18 -22.93 32.32 -2.61
C VAL A 18 -21.61 32.02 -3.32
N THR A 19 -21.07 32.99 -4.06
CA THR A 19 -19.83 32.75 -4.83
C THR A 19 -18.63 32.67 -3.91
N SER A 20 -18.59 33.46 -2.83
CA SER A 20 -17.54 33.37 -1.83
C SER A 20 -17.55 32.02 -1.12
N LEU A 21 -18.75 31.51 -0.75
CA LEU A 21 -18.91 30.19 -0.12
C LEU A 21 -18.43 29.06 -1.06
N ILE A 22 -18.82 29.10 -2.34
CA ILE A 22 -18.38 28.09 -3.33
C ILE A 22 -16.85 28.11 -3.50
N SER A 23 -16.28 29.34 -3.58
CA SER A 23 -14.82 29.50 -3.70
C SER A 23 -14.07 28.98 -2.47
N VAL A 24 -14.53 29.38 -1.27
CA VAL A 24 -13.93 28.94 0.00
C VAL A 24 -14.09 27.42 0.18
N ALA A 25 -15.29 26.87 -0.06
CA ALA A 25 -15.54 25.45 0.08
C ALA A 25 -14.69 24.61 -0.89
N GLY A 26 -14.64 25.01 -2.18
CA GLY A 26 -13.84 24.31 -3.18
C GLY A 26 -12.34 24.32 -2.86
N LEU A 27 -11.79 25.49 -2.47
CA LEU A 27 -10.40 25.59 -2.04
C LEU A 27 -10.14 24.86 -0.72
N ALA A 28 -11.02 24.96 0.28
CA ALA A 28 -10.86 24.31 1.58
C ALA A 28 -10.82 22.78 1.44
N VAL A 29 -11.74 22.21 0.65
CA VAL A 29 -11.74 20.76 0.37
C VAL A 29 -10.45 20.35 -0.36
N GLY A 30 -10.05 21.10 -1.40
CA GLY A 30 -8.80 20.79 -2.13
C GLY A 30 -7.55 20.90 -1.26
N ILE A 31 -7.45 21.93 -0.42
CA ILE A 31 -6.34 22.12 0.53
C ILE A 31 -6.37 21.02 1.61
N GLY A 32 -7.54 20.70 2.18
CA GLY A 32 -7.69 19.64 3.16
C GLY A 32 -7.25 18.27 2.64
N CYS A 33 -7.69 17.90 1.44
CA CYS A 33 -7.27 16.67 0.77
C CYS A 33 -5.77 16.66 0.45
N PHE A 34 -5.22 17.80 0.02
CA PHE A 34 -3.77 17.93 -0.21
C PHE A 34 -2.98 17.70 1.10
N ILE A 35 -3.43 18.28 2.21
CA ILE A 35 -2.78 18.11 3.52
C ILE A 35 -2.83 16.64 3.97
N LEU A 36 -3.97 15.97 3.83
CA LEU A 36 -4.12 14.54 4.17
C LEU A 36 -3.15 13.67 3.37
N LEU A 37 -3.14 13.83 2.04
CA LEU A 37 -2.23 13.09 1.17
C LEU A 37 -0.77 13.44 1.41
N ALA A 38 -0.44 14.72 1.59
CA ALA A 38 0.93 15.16 1.88
C ALA A 38 1.44 14.56 3.19
N THR A 39 0.59 14.49 4.23
CA THR A 39 0.94 13.86 5.52
C THR A 39 1.20 12.37 5.34
N TYR A 40 0.35 11.66 4.59
CA TYR A 40 0.55 10.26 4.26
C TYR A 40 1.87 10.03 3.51
N LEU A 41 2.12 10.81 2.44
CA LEU A 41 3.33 10.71 1.63
C LEU A 41 4.60 11.00 2.43
N LEU A 42 4.58 12.02 3.29
CA LEU A 42 5.70 12.34 4.16
C LEU A 42 5.97 11.22 5.16
N ASN A 43 4.93 10.58 5.69
CA ASN A 43 5.09 9.44 6.59
C ASN A 43 5.74 8.24 5.88
N GLU A 44 5.35 7.95 4.63
CA GLU A 44 5.97 6.91 3.80
C GLU A 44 7.44 7.23 3.43
N LEU A 45 7.74 8.49 3.10
CA LEU A 45 9.08 8.91 2.70
C LEU A 45 10.08 9.03 3.86
N ARG A 46 9.59 9.11 5.11
CA ARG A 46 10.44 9.24 6.31
C ARG A 46 10.81 7.90 6.96
N TYR A 47 10.41 6.75 6.35
CA TYR A 47 10.70 5.43 6.88
C TYR A 47 12.17 5.27 7.23
N ASP A 48 12.42 4.77 8.46
CA ASP A 48 13.74 4.50 9.05
C ASP A 48 14.75 5.68 9.10
N ARG A 49 14.34 6.89 8.71
CA ARG A 49 15.21 8.09 8.74
C ARG A 49 15.46 8.64 10.13
N PHE A 50 14.79 8.11 11.16
CA PHE A 50 15.00 8.49 12.55
C PHE A 50 16.26 7.88 13.17
N HIS A 51 16.85 6.88 12.55
CA HIS A 51 18.12 6.31 12.99
C HIS A 51 19.28 7.26 12.70
N VAL A 52 20.14 7.49 13.68
CA VAL A 52 21.33 8.38 13.56
C VAL A 52 22.21 7.95 12.40
N ASN A 53 22.37 6.65 12.20
CA ASN A 53 23.21 6.05 11.17
C ASN A 53 22.42 5.62 9.91
N ALA A 54 21.19 6.10 9.70
CA ALA A 54 20.29 5.63 8.63
C ALA A 54 20.96 5.55 7.24
N ASN A 55 21.79 6.54 6.90
CA ASN A 55 22.50 6.61 5.61
C ASN A 55 23.69 5.65 5.49
N ARG A 56 24.14 5.03 6.59
CA ARG A 56 25.29 4.11 6.63
C ARG A 56 24.89 2.67 6.91
N ILE A 57 23.64 2.44 7.30
CA ILE A 57 23.07 1.10 7.52
C ILE A 57 22.61 0.55 6.19
N MET A 58 23.13 -0.62 5.83
CA MET A 58 22.76 -1.35 4.61
C MET A 58 22.09 -2.66 4.97
N ARG A 59 20.92 -2.95 4.40
CA ARG A 59 20.37 -4.29 4.41
C ARG A 59 21.10 -5.14 3.38
N VAL A 60 21.41 -6.37 3.70
CA VAL A 60 22.00 -7.33 2.80
C VAL A 60 20.89 -8.16 2.17
N ALA A 61 20.64 -8.00 0.87
CA ALA A 61 19.77 -8.89 0.12
C ALA A 61 20.58 -10.02 -0.52
N TYR A 62 20.07 -11.24 -0.41
CA TYR A 62 20.69 -12.43 -0.96
C TYR A 62 20.08 -12.78 -2.31
N ASN A 63 20.91 -12.91 -3.32
CA ASN A 63 20.51 -13.25 -4.67
C ASN A 63 21.17 -14.58 -5.05
N TYR A 64 20.41 -15.43 -5.71
CA TYR A 64 20.91 -16.72 -6.17
C TYR A 64 20.26 -17.15 -7.48
N LYS A 65 20.98 -17.98 -8.22
CA LYS A 65 20.53 -18.61 -9.44
C LYS A 65 21.17 -19.99 -9.55
N SER A 66 20.36 -21.02 -9.65
CA SER A 66 20.82 -22.39 -9.96
C SER A 66 21.03 -22.55 -11.45
N SER A 67 21.78 -23.59 -11.87
CA SER A 67 22.17 -23.84 -13.26
C SER A 67 20.97 -23.88 -14.21
N ASP A 68 19.88 -24.47 -13.79
CA ASP A 68 18.68 -24.71 -14.60
C ASP A 68 17.55 -23.69 -14.35
N ASP A 69 17.79 -22.68 -13.51
CA ASP A 69 16.83 -21.60 -13.28
C ASP A 69 16.77 -20.65 -14.50
N ALA A 70 15.55 -20.29 -14.92
CA ALA A 70 15.33 -19.30 -15.96
C ALA A 70 15.80 -17.91 -15.53
N GLU A 71 15.49 -17.53 -14.28
CA GLU A 71 15.78 -16.19 -13.72
C GLU A 71 16.43 -16.30 -12.34
N ALA A 72 17.16 -15.26 -11.96
CA ALA A 72 17.72 -15.13 -10.62
C ALA A 72 16.63 -14.79 -9.60
N LYS A 73 16.77 -15.31 -8.39
CA LYS A 73 15.89 -15.01 -7.26
C LYS A 73 16.58 -14.03 -6.31
N SER A 74 15.80 -13.12 -5.74
CA SER A 74 16.26 -12.12 -4.76
C SER A 74 15.41 -12.23 -3.49
N VAL A 75 16.06 -12.46 -2.35
CA VAL A 75 15.40 -12.61 -1.06
C VAL A 75 15.99 -11.65 -0.03
N ALA A 76 15.16 -11.17 0.89
CA ALA A 76 15.57 -10.25 1.96
C ALA A 76 16.30 -10.95 3.11
N VAL A 77 16.18 -12.25 3.19
CA VAL A 77 16.88 -13.09 4.18
C VAL A 77 18.22 -13.55 3.67
N THR A 78 19.16 -13.78 4.56
CA THR A 78 20.52 -14.26 4.25
C THR A 78 20.85 -15.51 5.07
N PRO A 79 21.87 -16.27 4.64
CA PRO A 79 22.53 -17.25 5.50
C PRO A 79 23.16 -16.62 6.76
N THR A 80 23.56 -17.43 7.73
CA THR A 80 24.20 -16.97 8.98
C THR A 80 25.62 -16.47 8.80
N ALA A 81 26.35 -16.92 7.76
CA ALA A 81 27.76 -16.62 7.53
C ALA A 81 28.06 -15.17 7.06
N PRO A 82 27.27 -14.51 6.18
CA PRO A 82 27.65 -13.25 5.56
C PRO A 82 28.08 -12.15 6.54
N VAL A 83 27.28 -11.88 7.57
CA VAL A 83 27.56 -10.78 8.52
C VAL A 83 28.90 -10.99 9.24
N PRO A 84 29.15 -12.10 9.96
CA PRO A 84 30.43 -12.27 10.68
C PRO A 84 31.61 -12.39 9.72
N VAL A 85 31.45 -12.98 8.54
CA VAL A 85 32.55 -13.14 7.58
C VAL A 85 32.90 -11.80 6.96
N PHE A 86 31.96 -11.06 6.43
CA PHE A 86 32.25 -9.77 5.78
C PHE A 86 32.75 -8.72 6.77
N LYS A 87 32.24 -8.70 8.01
CA LYS A 87 32.80 -7.84 9.08
C LYS A 87 34.27 -8.16 9.37
N GLN A 88 34.67 -9.42 9.28
CA GLN A 88 36.06 -9.83 9.52
C GLN A 88 36.96 -9.51 8.31
N GLN A 89 36.46 -9.63 7.07
CA GLN A 89 37.25 -9.54 5.85
C GLN A 89 37.36 -8.11 5.28
N LEU A 90 36.34 -7.25 5.53
CA LEU A 90 36.22 -5.94 4.92
C LEU A 90 36.33 -4.83 5.96
N GLN A 91 37.42 -4.04 5.92
CA GLN A 91 37.65 -2.93 6.86
C GLN A 91 36.63 -1.78 6.73
N GLU A 92 35.92 -1.69 5.60
CA GLU A 92 34.88 -0.72 5.33
C GLU A 92 33.61 -0.95 6.16
N ILE A 93 33.46 -2.15 6.70
CA ILE A 93 32.33 -2.52 7.56
C ILE A 93 32.73 -2.22 9.01
N GLU A 94 32.01 -1.31 9.64
CA GLU A 94 32.22 -0.93 11.04
C GLU A 94 31.61 -1.98 11.99
N ASP A 95 30.36 -2.41 11.71
CA ASP A 95 29.67 -3.42 12.48
C ASP A 95 28.58 -4.12 11.63
N GLY A 96 27.98 -5.16 12.17
CA GLY A 96 26.90 -5.88 11.50
C GLY A 96 26.01 -6.63 12.49
N VAL A 97 24.78 -6.90 12.08
CA VAL A 97 23.77 -7.54 12.92
C VAL A 97 22.87 -8.44 12.09
N ARG A 98 22.51 -9.60 12.65
CA ARG A 98 21.46 -10.48 12.14
C ARG A 98 20.25 -10.38 13.04
N ILE A 99 19.08 -10.50 12.46
CA ILE A 99 17.77 -10.52 13.13
C ILE A 99 17.04 -11.76 12.65
N SER A 100 16.62 -12.61 13.57
CA SER A 100 15.87 -13.83 13.29
C SER A 100 14.47 -13.76 13.91
N TRP A 101 13.46 -14.26 13.21
CA TRP A 101 12.13 -14.45 13.77
C TRP A 101 12.16 -15.41 14.95
N TYR A 102 11.50 -15.05 16.04
CA TYR A 102 11.40 -15.89 17.23
C TYR A 102 10.00 -15.85 17.83
N ASN A 103 9.00 -15.99 16.98
CA ASN A 103 7.59 -15.98 17.41
C ASN A 103 7.33 -17.10 18.40
N ASN A 104 7.18 -16.77 19.68
CA ASN A 104 6.97 -17.75 20.74
C ASN A 104 5.97 -17.21 21.78
N PRO A 105 5.24 -18.11 22.45
CA PRO A 105 4.45 -17.75 23.62
C PRO A 105 5.37 -17.20 24.72
N VAL A 106 4.95 -16.09 25.31
CA VAL A 106 5.64 -15.43 26.42
C VAL A 106 4.71 -15.37 27.62
N GLN A 107 5.17 -15.81 28.76
CA GLN A 107 4.39 -15.91 30.00
C GLN A 107 5.01 -15.06 31.11
N TYR A 108 4.16 -14.38 31.86
CA TYR A 108 4.48 -13.77 33.13
C TYR A 108 3.32 -14.02 34.10
N GLN A 109 3.57 -14.80 35.15
CA GLN A 109 2.53 -15.27 36.07
C GLN A 109 1.35 -15.89 35.29
N ASP A 110 0.13 -15.37 35.46
CA ASP A 110 -1.08 -15.88 34.79
C ASP A 110 -1.28 -15.30 33.37
N LYS A 111 -0.43 -14.34 32.97
CA LYS A 111 -0.52 -13.72 31.63
C LYS A 111 0.28 -14.51 30.61
N LEU A 112 -0.38 -15.03 29.61
CA LEU A 112 0.23 -15.75 28.49
C LEU A 112 -0.22 -15.14 27.18
N PHE A 113 0.75 -14.71 26.34
CA PHE A 113 0.48 -14.14 25.02
C PHE A 113 1.39 -14.76 23.98
N ASN A 114 0.89 -14.90 22.76
CA ASN A 114 1.71 -15.26 21.61
C ASN A 114 2.29 -13.98 20.99
N GLU A 115 3.60 -13.78 21.09
CA GLU A 115 4.26 -12.55 20.65
C GLU A 115 4.75 -12.70 19.21
N LYS A 116 3.98 -12.12 18.26
CA LYS A 116 4.26 -12.20 16.82
C LYS A 116 5.40 -11.27 16.36
N ARG A 117 5.75 -10.25 17.14
CA ARG A 117 6.85 -9.31 16.88
C ARG A 117 8.00 -9.50 17.88
N PHE A 118 8.34 -10.77 18.10
CA PHE A 118 9.48 -11.17 18.89
C PHE A 118 10.60 -11.66 17.98
N PHE A 119 11.77 -11.04 18.09
CA PHE A 119 12.96 -11.38 17.32
C PHE A 119 14.15 -11.66 18.23
N LEU A 120 15.06 -12.50 17.76
CA LEU A 120 16.42 -12.58 18.30
C LEU A 120 17.34 -11.71 17.45
N ALA A 121 18.23 -10.97 18.08
CA ALA A 121 19.21 -10.13 17.41
C ALA A 121 20.61 -10.28 18.02
N ASP A 122 21.64 -10.08 17.18
CA ASP A 122 23.03 -10.02 17.63
C ASP A 122 23.25 -8.79 18.52
N GLU A 123 24.21 -8.85 19.42
CA GLU A 123 24.54 -7.84 20.45
C GLU A 123 24.62 -6.40 19.91
N PRO A 124 25.19 -6.13 18.69
CA PRO A 124 25.28 -4.76 18.18
C PRO A 124 23.96 -4.08 17.77
N PHE A 125 22.81 -4.77 17.85
CA PHE A 125 21.52 -4.28 17.36
C PHE A 125 21.22 -2.84 17.79
N PHE A 126 21.26 -2.56 19.09
CA PHE A 126 20.94 -1.23 19.61
C PHE A 126 22.07 -0.20 19.46
N ARG A 127 23.26 -0.60 19.03
CA ARG A 127 24.33 0.33 18.62
C ARG A 127 24.17 0.75 17.16
N ILE A 128 23.67 -0.15 16.31
CA ILE A 128 23.42 0.10 14.89
C ILE A 128 22.12 0.89 14.74
N PHE A 129 21.05 0.41 15.38
CA PHE A 129 19.72 1.02 15.31
C PHE A 129 19.45 1.90 16.53
N SER A 130 19.08 3.15 16.30
CA SER A 130 18.96 4.19 17.32
C SER A 130 17.57 4.22 17.98
N PHE A 131 17.12 3.08 18.52
CA PHE A 131 15.89 3.04 19.31
C PHE A 131 16.12 3.70 20.67
N LYS A 132 15.19 4.53 21.11
CA LYS A 132 15.36 5.32 22.32
C LYS A 132 15.05 4.50 23.56
N PHE A 133 16.04 4.33 24.43
CA PHE A 133 15.89 3.66 25.71
C PHE A 133 15.21 4.58 26.75
N LEU A 134 14.18 4.06 27.41
CA LEU A 134 13.55 4.64 28.59
C LEU A 134 14.25 4.16 29.86
N ARG A 135 14.69 2.90 29.86
CA ARG A 135 15.42 2.24 30.94
C ARG A 135 16.45 1.29 30.35
N GLY A 136 17.55 1.07 31.04
CA GLY A 136 18.66 0.21 30.60
C GLY A 136 19.70 0.98 29.75
N ASN A 137 20.62 0.23 29.11
CA ASN A 137 21.72 0.79 28.32
C ASN A 137 21.84 0.05 27.00
N ALA A 138 21.76 0.77 25.87
CA ALA A 138 21.85 0.25 24.51
C ALA A 138 23.12 -0.58 24.24
N ALA A 139 24.27 -0.21 24.86
CA ALA A 139 25.55 -0.87 24.62
C ALA A 139 25.66 -2.26 25.31
N THR A 140 24.83 -2.55 26.29
CA THR A 140 24.93 -3.79 27.09
C THR A 140 23.65 -4.62 27.10
N ALA A 141 22.57 -4.07 26.53
CA ALA A 141 21.22 -4.62 26.68
C ALA A 141 21.05 -6.06 26.12
N LEU A 142 21.83 -6.48 25.11
CA LEU A 142 21.77 -7.81 24.51
C LEU A 142 23.06 -8.63 24.73
N LYS A 143 23.90 -8.22 25.68
CA LYS A 143 25.17 -8.90 25.93
C LYS A 143 24.99 -10.27 26.59
N ASP A 144 24.03 -10.39 27.51
CA ASP A 144 23.72 -11.65 28.17
C ASP A 144 22.86 -12.53 27.25
N PRO A 145 23.15 -13.85 27.12
CA PRO A 145 22.34 -14.77 26.33
C PRO A 145 20.86 -14.86 26.76
N SER A 146 20.54 -14.55 27.99
CA SER A 146 19.18 -14.53 28.53
C SER A 146 18.52 -13.15 28.51
N ALA A 147 19.14 -12.16 27.87
CA ALA A 147 18.68 -10.79 27.87
C ALA A 147 17.46 -10.57 26.94
N LEU A 148 16.53 -9.74 27.40
CA LEU A 148 15.39 -9.22 26.64
C LEU A 148 15.33 -7.70 26.72
N VAL A 149 15.04 -7.06 25.60
CA VAL A 149 14.60 -5.66 25.52
C VAL A 149 13.17 -5.65 25.04
N ILE A 150 12.31 -4.88 25.72
CA ILE A 150 10.89 -4.79 25.42
C ILE A 150 10.47 -3.32 25.18
N THR A 151 9.38 -3.12 24.46
CA THR A 151 8.78 -1.79 24.27
C THR A 151 8.03 -1.34 25.52
N ALA A 152 7.77 -0.03 25.64
CA ALA A 152 7.01 0.55 26.76
C ALA A 152 5.59 -0.03 26.85
N SER A 153 4.91 -0.21 25.74
CA SER A 153 3.59 -0.85 25.69
C SER A 153 3.63 -2.30 26.13
N THR A 154 4.68 -3.06 25.74
CA THR A 154 4.89 -4.44 26.17
C THR A 154 5.20 -4.52 27.66
N ALA A 155 5.99 -3.60 28.20
CA ALA A 155 6.23 -3.49 29.65
C ALA A 155 4.92 -3.27 30.41
N LYS A 156 4.07 -2.36 29.97
CA LYS A 156 2.73 -2.13 30.54
C LYS A 156 1.82 -3.35 30.41
N LYS A 157 1.84 -4.05 29.28
CA LYS A 157 1.04 -5.26 29.02
C LYS A 157 1.33 -6.36 30.06
N TYR A 158 2.59 -6.65 30.32
CA TYR A 158 2.98 -7.71 31.26
C TYR A 158 2.98 -7.26 32.71
N PHE A 159 3.56 -6.11 33.01
CA PHE A 159 3.91 -5.68 34.37
C PHE A 159 3.03 -4.55 34.91
N GLY A 160 2.19 -3.94 34.06
CA GLY A 160 1.36 -2.78 34.42
C GLY A 160 2.16 -1.46 34.59
N THR A 161 3.46 -1.48 34.38
CA THR A 161 4.38 -0.35 34.55
C THR A 161 5.51 -0.43 33.52
N GLU A 162 6.17 0.71 33.23
CA GLU A 162 7.39 0.75 32.42
C GLU A 162 8.65 0.32 33.21
N ASP A 163 8.56 0.20 34.52
CA ASP A 163 9.67 -0.28 35.37
C ASP A 163 9.72 -1.81 35.39
N ALA A 164 10.38 -2.34 34.37
CA ALA A 164 10.43 -3.79 34.09
C ALA A 164 11.84 -4.37 34.19
N ILE A 165 12.88 -3.57 34.43
CA ILE A 165 14.28 -4.06 34.49
C ILE A 165 14.43 -5.13 35.57
N GLY A 166 15.13 -6.21 35.23
CA GLY A 166 15.40 -7.36 36.10
C GLY A 166 14.24 -8.34 36.25
N LYS A 167 13.03 -8.01 35.72
CA LYS A 167 11.93 -8.97 35.71
C LYS A 167 12.17 -10.07 34.67
N VAL A 168 11.68 -11.27 34.97
CA VAL A 168 11.90 -12.45 34.13
C VAL A 168 10.61 -12.83 33.42
N LEU A 169 10.70 -13.02 32.12
CA LEU A 169 9.65 -13.58 31.26
C LEU A 169 10.00 -15.02 30.91
N LYS A 170 9.02 -15.91 30.95
CA LYS A 170 9.16 -17.29 30.52
C LYS A 170 8.78 -17.44 29.06
N VAL A 171 9.72 -17.79 28.21
CA VAL A 171 9.54 -17.89 26.76
C VAL A 171 9.42 -19.38 26.38
N ASN A 172 8.42 -19.68 25.54
CA ASN A 172 8.11 -21.04 25.06
C ASN A 172 8.02 -22.08 26.17
N ASN A 173 7.57 -21.70 27.37
CA ASN A 173 7.49 -22.53 28.57
C ASN A 173 8.82 -23.20 28.99
N LYS A 174 9.95 -22.79 28.41
CA LYS A 174 11.28 -23.41 28.62
C LYS A 174 12.35 -22.45 29.10
N LEU A 175 12.45 -21.26 28.45
CA LEU A 175 13.54 -20.32 28.67
C LEU A 175 13.10 -19.20 29.60
N ASN A 176 13.88 -18.93 30.63
CA ASN A 176 13.71 -17.76 31.49
C ASN A 176 14.62 -16.64 30.95
N MET A 177 14.02 -15.56 30.49
CA MET A 177 14.76 -14.44 29.91
C MET A 177 14.49 -13.18 30.74
N MET A 178 15.54 -12.44 31.04
CA MET A 178 15.51 -11.27 31.93
C MET A 178 15.39 -9.98 31.13
N VAL A 179 14.50 -9.10 31.51
CA VAL A 179 14.37 -7.76 30.92
C VAL A 179 15.58 -6.90 31.33
N THR A 180 16.40 -6.53 30.36
CA THR A 180 17.61 -5.71 30.51
C THR A 180 17.43 -4.30 29.96
N GLY A 181 16.35 -4.04 29.21
CA GLY A 181 16.06 -2.73 28.66
C GLY A 181 14.58 -2.54 28.36
N VAL A 182 14.12 -1.30 28.47
CA VAL A 182 12.81 -0.84 28.00
C VAL A 182 13.04 0.31 27.05
N VAL A 183 12.51 0.19 25.82
CA VAL A 183 12.60 1.23 24.79
C VAL A 183 11.24 1.89 24.55
N GLU A 184 11.23 3.10 23.99
CA GLU A 184 10.00 3.71 23.47
C GLU A 184 9.35 2.78 22.46
N ASP A 185 8.03 2.88 22.29
CA ASP A 185 7.33 2.11 21.26
C ASP A 185 7.89 2.41 19.88
N VAL A 186 8.05 1.37 19.08
CA VAL A 186 8.64 1.50 17.75
C VAL A 186 7.75 2.36 16.85
N PRO A 187 8.31 3.39 16.20
CA PRO A 187 7.53 4.23 15.29
C PRO A 187 6.89 3.43 14.15
N GLU A 188 5.68 3.83 13.75
CA GLU A 188 4.98 3.18 12.64
C GLU A 188 5.74 3.24 11.31
N TYR A 189 6.61 4.22 11.15
CA TYR A 189 7.50 4.41 9.99
C TYR A 189 8.88 3.72 10.16
N SER A 190 8.92 2.59 10.90
CA SER A 190 10.08 1.69 10.94
C SER A 190 9.76 0.38 10.24
N GLN A 191 10.72 -0.14 9.46
CA GLN A 191 10.61 -1.49 8.89
C GLN A 191 10.91 -2.58 9.93
N ILE A 192 11.67 -2.26 11.00
CA ILE A 192 11.96 -3.20 12.09
C ILE A 192 10.95 -2.92 13.20
N LYS A 193 9.76 -3.52 13.10
CA LYS A 193 8.67 -3.41 14.09
C LYS A 193 8.74 -4.56 15.06
N PHE A 194 9.15 -4.31 16.28
CA PHE A 194 9.24 -5.31 17.33
C PHE A 194 8.50 -4.89 18.60
N ASP A 195 8.06 -5.88 19.34
CA ASP A 195 7.55 -5.73 20.70
C ASP A 195 8.60 -6.25 21.71
N ILE A 196 9.37 -7.25 21.29
CA ILE A 196 10.44 -7.88 22.10
C ILE A 196 11.65 -8.15 21.19
N ILE A 197 12.85 -7.82 21.67
CA ILE A 197 14.14 -8.22 21.11
C ILE A 197 14.88 -9.04 22.16
N GLY A 198 15.16 -10.31 21.85
CA GLY A 198 16.01 -11.18 22.66
C GLY A 198 17.44 -11.26 22.13
N SER A 199 18.37 -11.58 22.99
CA SER A 199 19.76 -11.86 22.61
C SER A 199 19.87 -13.15 21.78
N SER A 200 20.53 -13.09 20.61
CA SER A 200 20.84 -14.27 19.81
C SER A 200 22.01 -15.11 20.36
N ALA A 201 22.77 -14.58 21.31
CA ALA A 201 23.98 -15.22 21.87
C ALA A 201 23.73 -16.60 22.47
N GLY A 202 22.52 -16.87 22.98
CA GLY A 202 22.08 -18.17 23.48
C GLY A 202 21.64 -19.17 22.40
N SER A 203 21.46 -18.73 21.16
CA SER A 203 20.96 -19.56 20.06
C SER A 203 22.09 -20.33 19.37
N GLU A 204 21.95 -21.63 19.22
CA GLU A 204 22.87 -22.45 18.43
C GLU A 204 22.89 -22.02 16.96
N HIS A 205 21.75 -21.61 16.40
CA HIS A 205 21.65 -21.09 15.04
C HIS A 205 22.58 -19.88 14.83
N ALA A 206 22.59 -18.92 15.75
CA ALA A 206 23.43 -17.74 15.67
C ALA A 206 24.93 -18.01 15.75
N LYS A 207 25.34 -19.14 16.37
CA LYS A 207 26.74 -19.57 16.45
C LYS A 207 27.24 -20.21 15.16
N THR A 208 26.34 -20.66 14.29
CA THR A 208 26.72 -21.29 13.02
C THR A 208 27.19 -20.27 12.00
N ARG A 209 28.06 -20.68 11.07
CA ARG A 209 28.51 -19.87 9.91
C ARG A 209 28.20 -20.65 8.63
N LYS A 210 26.92 -20.81 8.33
CA LYS A 210 26.45 -21.57 7.18
C LYS A 210 26.12 -20.62 6.02
N TRP A 211 26.27 -21.09 4.79
CA TRP A 211 26.00 -20.38 3.55
C TRP A 211 24.79 -20.96 2.80
N ASP A 212 24.26 -22.07 3.25
CA ASP A 212 23.26 -22.91 2.55
C ASP A 212 21.82 -22.69 2.99
N SER A 213 21.58 -21.90 4.06
CA SER A 213 20.23 -21.70 4.61
C SER A 213 20.01 -20.24 5.00
N ALA A 214 19.15 -19.55 4.23
CA ALA A 214 18.86 -18.12 4.39
C ALA A 214 17.60 -17.94 5.26
N ASN A 215 17.79 -17.55 6.54
CA ASN A 215 16.70 -17.33 7.49
C ASN A 215 16.86 -16.08 8.35
N ASP A 216 17.94 -15.31 8.17
CA ASP A 216 18.25 -14.12 8.97
C ASP A 216 18.12 -12.85 8.14
N TYR A 217 17.60 -11.79 8.74
CA TYR A 217 17.68 -10.45 8.17
C TYR A 217 18.99 -9.81 8.59
N SER A 218 19.84 -9.55 7.62
CA SER A 218 21.22 -9.08 7.84
C SER A 218 21.38 -7.62 7.52
N TYR A 219 22.02 -6.89 8.43
CA TYR A 219 22.35 -5.47 8.24
C TYR A 219 23.83 -5.22 8.54
N LEU A 220 24.43 -4.35 7.75
CA LEU A 220 25.80 -3.90 7.91
C LEU A 220 25.84 -2.39 8.16
N LEU A 221 26.65 -1.96 9.11
CA LEU A 221 26.99 -0.56 9.33
C LEU A 221 28.31 -0.26 8.63
N LEU A 222 28.26 0.59 7.61
CA LEU A 222 29.46 1.00 6.88
C LEU A 222 30.15 2.19 7.58
N ARG A 223 31.48 2.28 7.44
CA ARG A 223 32.25 3.46 7.91
C ARG A 223 31.86 4.71 7.13
N PRO A 224 32.02 5.91 7.70
CA PRO A 224 31.74 7.16 7.01
C PRO A 224 32.56 7.31 5.71
N GLY A 225 31.93 7.79 4.63
CA GLY A 225 32.57 8.10 3.36
C GLY A 225 32.86 6.90 2.45
N VAL A 226 32.44 5.70 2.82
CA VAL A 226 32.65 4.48 2.02
C VAL A 226 31.71 4.45 0.82
N ASN A 227 32.23 4.03 -0.34
CA ASN A 227 31.42 3.80 -1.54
C ASN A 227 30.72 2.42 -1.44
N ILE A 228 29.40 2.41 -1.41
CA ILE A 228 28.56 1.21 -1.28
C ILE A 228 28.85 0.19 -2.39
N ASN A 229 28.93 0.64 -3.65
CA ASN A 229 29.18 -0.24 -4.80
C ASN A 229 30.54 -0.95 -4.71
N SER A 230 31.56 -0.26 -4.16
CA SER A 230 32.88 -0.86 -3.95
C SER A 230 32.84 -1.98 -2.89
N VAL A 231 32.09 -1.78 -1.81
CA VAL A 231 31.93 -2.82 -0.77
C VAL A 231 31.16 -4.01 -1.33
N GLU A 232 30.06 -3.75 -2.04
CA GLU A 232 29.25 -4.79 -2.68
C GLU A 232 30.10 -5.62 -3.66
N GLN A 233 30.92 -4.97 -4.47
CA GLN A 233 31.82 -5.66 -5.39
C GLN A 233 32.85 -6.52 -4.65
N LYS A 234 33.47 -6.03 -3.56
CA LYS A 234 34.41 -6.80 -2.74
C LYS A 234 33.72 -8.00 -2.08
N MET A 235 32.51 -7.84 -1.54
CA MET A 235 31.73 -8.94 -1.00
C MET A 235 31.49 -10.03 -2.06
N ASN A 236 31.06 -9.63 -3.24
CA ASN A 236 30.74 -10.55 -4.33
C ASN A 236 31.97 -11.21 -4.94
N ASN A 237 33.12 -10.52 -5.03
CA ASN A 237 34.38 -11.12 -5.44
C ASN A 237 34.85 -12.19 -4.42
N TYR A 238 34.71 -11.91 -3.12
CA TYR A 238 35.06 -12.87 -2.07
C TYR A 238 34.21 -14.15 -2.19
N VAL A 239 32.90 -14.00 -2.40
CA VAL A 239 31.98 -15.13 -2.57
C VAL A 239 32.28 -15.90 -3.87
N ALA A 240 32.53 -15.21 -4.96
CA ALA A 240 32.86 -15.84 -6.24
C ALA A 240 34.16 -16.67 -6.18
N GLU A 241 35.17 -16.23 -5.42
CA GLU A 241 36.38 -17.02 -5.21
C GLU A 241 36.13 -18.20 -4.26
N MET A 242 35.38 -18.02 -3.19
CA MET A 242 35.05 -19.09 -2.23
C MET A 242 34.24 -20.21 -2.88
N PHE A 243 33.31 -19.91 -3.77
CA PHE A 243 32.38 -20.85 -4.41
C PHE A 243 32.68 -21.00 -5.92
N LYS A 244 33.98 -20.88 -6.32
CA LYS A 244 34.34 -20.86 -7.75
C LYS A 244 33.96 -22.14 -8.50
N ASP A 245 33.92 -23.27 -7.84
CA ASP A 245 33.58 -24.54 -8.46
C ASP A 245 32.05 -24.64 -8.68
N ASP A 246 31.24 -24.21 -7.71
CA ASP A 246 29.79 -24.08 -7.90
C ASP A 246 29.46 -23.09 -9.02
N PHE A 247 30.19 -21.97 -9.10
CA PHE A 247 30.01 -20.97 -10.16
C PHE A 247 30.36 -21.52 -11.55
N ARG A 248 31.38 -22.40 -11.66
CA ARG A 248 31.71 -23.11 -12.91
C ARG A 248 30.59 -24.10 -13.32
N GLN A 249 29.87 -24.66 -12.37
CA GLN A 249 28.71 -25.52 -12.60
C GLN A 249 27.43 -24.73 -12.92
N GLY A 250 27.50 -23.39 -12.95
CA GLY A 250 26.34 -22.53 -13.27
C GLY A 250 25.55 -22.03 -12.07
N HIS A 251 25.88 -22.49 -10.85
CA HIS A 251 25.27 -21.96 -9.63
C HIS A 251 25.92 -20.63 -9.28
N LYS A 252 25.10 -19.61 -9.04
CA LYS A 252 25.59 -18.28 -8.68
C LYS A 252 24.88 -17.79 -7.44
N MET A 253 25.65 -17.19 -6.54
CA MET A 253 25.10 -16.41 -5.43
C MET A 253 25.83 -15.07 -5.34
N TRP A 254 25.12 -14.03 -4.98
CA TRP A 254 25.69 -12.71 -4.74
C TRP A 254 24.83 -11.93 -3.77
N PHE A 255 25.43 -10.91 -3.18
CA PHE A 255 24.77 -10.04 -2.22
C PHE A 255 24.61 -8.65 -2.80
N LYS A 256 23.48 -8.01 -2.51
CA LYS A 256 23.21 -6.62 -2.84
C LYS A 256 23.06 -5.82 -1.56
N LEU A 257 23.68 -4.66 -1.51
CA LEU A 257 23.56 -3.73 -0.40
C LEU A 257 22.46 -2.71 -0.69
N GLU A 258 21.42 -2.73 0.12
CA GLU A 258 20.29 -1.82 0.01
C GLU A 258 20.31 -0.82 1.17
N PRO A 259 20.45 0.52 0.89
CA PRO A 259 20.38 1.52 1.94
C PRO A 259 19.09 1.37 2.77
N LEU A 260 19.19 1.43 4.09
CA LEU A 260 18.07 1.26 5.02
C LEU A 260 16.86 2.14 4.63
N THR A 261 17.14 3.40 4.24
CA THR A 261 16.12 4.38 3.82
C THR A 261 15.42 4.06 2.51
N ASP A 262 15.93 3.11 1.73
CA ASP A 262 15.40 2.70 0.43
C ASP A 262 14.66 1.36 0.51
N VAL A 263 14.92 0.57 1.55
CA VAL A 263 14.37 -0.80 1.69
C VAL A 263 12.85 -0.79 1.61
N HIS A 264 12.18 0.10 2.35
CA HIS A 264 10.71 0.12 2.42
C HIS A 264 10.04 0.36 1.06
N LEU A 265 10.57 1.28 0.25
CA LEU A 265 9.90 1.73 -0.98
C LEU A 265 10.51 1.19 -2.29
N LYS A 266 11.79 0.79 -2.28
CA LYS A 266 12.52 0.47 -3.51
C LYS A 266 13.01 -0.98 -3.59
N SER A 267 12.99 -1.72 -2.48
CA SER A 267 13.41 -3.12 -2.49
C SER A 267 12.43 -3.99 -3.28
N GLN A 268 12.96 -4.92 -4.04
CA GLN A 268 12.24 -5.96 -4.78
C GLN A 268 12.52 -7.37 -4.22
N ALA A 269 13.30 -7.47 -3.13
CA ALA A 269 13.60 -8.74 -2.51
C ALA A 269 12.33 -9.33 -1.88
N THR A 270 12.07 -10.60 -2.15
CA THR A 270 10.96 -11.35 -1.54
C THR A 270 11.24 -11.63 -0.06
N TYR A 271 10.21 -11.98 0.69
CA TYR A 271 10.25 -12.26 2.13
C TYR A 271 10.80 -11.11 2.99
N PRO A 272 10.28 -9.88 2.84
CA PRO A 272 10.71 -8.75 3.66
C PRO A 272 10.31 -8.95 5.12
N LEU A 273 11.04 -8.32 6.06
CA LEU A 273 10.73 -8.36 7.50
C LEU A 273 9.34 -7.77 7.83
N THR A 274 8.98 -6.74 7.12
CA THR A 274 7.64 -6.12 7.14
C THR A 274 7.19 -5.86 5.71
N PRO A 275 5.87 -5.84 5.42
CA PRO A 275 5.38 -5.57 4.08
C PRO A 275 5.98 -4.28 3.50
N SER A 276 6.53 -4.37 2.32
CA SER A 276 7.16 -3.24 1.61
C SER A 276 6.11 -2.37 0.95
N GLY A 277 6.32 -1.05 0.97
CA GLY A 277 5.61 -0.10 0.12
C GLY A 277 6.14 -0.17 -1.33
N ASN A 278 5.56 0.63 -2.21
CA ASN A 278 6.03 0.76 -3.57
C ASN A 278 6.16 2.24 -3.94
N ILE A 279 7.36 2.65 -4.32
CA ILE A 279 7.66 4.03 -4.70
C ILE A 279 6.76 4.57 -5.83
N ARG A 280 6.29 3.69 -6.71
CA ARG A 280 5.36 4.08 -7.80
C ARG A 280 4.04 4.61 -7.24
N TYR A 281 3.50 3.99 -6.18
CA TYR A 281 2.28 4.48 -5.51
C TYR A 281 2.50 5.85 -4.88
N ILE A 282 3.70 6.12 -4.33
CA ILE A 282 4.06 7.43 -3.78
C ILE A 282 4.02 8.51 -4.88
N TYR A 283 4.58 8.22 -6.06
CA TYR A 283 4.51 9.16 -7.19
C TYR A 283 3.08 9.36 -7.69
N VAL A 284 2.28 8.30 -7.78
CA VAL A 284 0.87 8.39 -8.19
C VAL A 284 0.06 9.23 -7.21
N LEU A 285 0.15 8.93 -5.92
CA LEU A 285 -0.59 9.68 -4.88
C LEU A 285 -0.08 11.12 -4.75
N GLY A 286 1.21 11.37 -4.96
CA GLY A 286 1.78 12.72 -5.03
C GLY A 286 1.22 13.52 -6.20
N ALA A 287 1.12 12.90 -7.38
CA ALA A 287 0.47 13.52 -8.53
C ALA A 287 -1.01 13.80 -8.27
N VAL A 288 -1.73 12.87 -7.62
CA VAL A 288 -3.13 13.07 -7.21
C VAL A 288 -3.27 14.28 -6.27
N ALA A 289 -2.39 14.40 -5.26
CA ALA A 289 -2.39 15.51 -4.32
C ALA A 289 -2.21 16.87 -5.04
N ILE A 290 -1.23 16.94 -5.94
CA ILE A 290 -0.97 18.14 -6.74
C ILE A 290 -2.15 18.46 -7.66
N ILE A 291 -2.71 17.47 -8.35
CA ILE A 291 -3.85 17.64 -9.26
C ILE A 291 -5.08 18.13 -8.50
N LEU A 292 -5.38 17.61 -7.32
CA LEU A 292 -6.49 18.06 -6.47
C LEU A 292 -6.33 19.54 -6.07
N LEU A 293 -5.12 19.93 -5.67
CA LEU A 293 -4.83 21.33 -5.35
C LEU A 293 -4.99 22.24 -6.58
N LEU A 294 -4.48 21.81 -7.74
CA LEU A 294 -4.64 22.52 -9.00
C LEU A 294 -6.12 22.64 -9.41
N LEU A 295 -6.92 21.57 -9.24
CA LEU A 295 -8.37 21.62 -9.50
C LEU A 295 -9.09 22.64 -8.61
N ALA A 296 -8.73 22.71 -7.33
CA ALA A 296 -9.28 23.69 -6.41
C ALA A 296 -8.91 25.13 -6.84
N CYS A 297 -7.65 25.36 -7.24
CA CYS A 297 -7.20 26.64 -7.79
C CYS A 297 -7.91 26.98 -9.11
N VAL A 298 -8.06 26.02 -10.02
CA VAL A 298 -8.77 26.16 -11.30
C VAL A 298 -10.24 26.51 -11.06
N ASN A 299 -10.89 25.85 -10.11
CA ASN A 299 -12.27 26.18 -9.73
C ASN A 299 -12.39 27.63 -9.26
N PHE A 300 -11.50 28.07 -8.38
CA PHE A 300 -11.44 29.45 -7.92
C PHE A 300 -11.19 30.43 -9.09
N LEU A 301 -10.21 30.13 -9.96
CA LEU A 301 -9.93 30.93 -11.18
C LEU A 301 -11.16 31.08 -12.08
N ASN A 302 -11.91 29.99 -12.30
CA ASN A 302 -13.12 29.99 -13.10
C ASN A 302 -14.18 30.96 -12.54
N LEU A 303 -14.38 30.95 -11.22
CA LEU A 303 -15.36 31.78 -10.54
C LEU A 303 -14.95 33.27 -10.52
N VAL A 304 -13.68 33.56 -10.25
CA VAL A 304 -13.16 34.93 -10.21
C VAL A 304 -13.14 35.55 -11.60
N THR A 305 -12.72 34.80 -12.65
CA THR A 305 -12.74 35.30 -14.04
C THR A 305 -14.15 35.49 -14.58
N ALA A 306 -15.13 34.68 -14.13
CA ALA A 306 -16.53 34.90 -14.46
C ALA A 306 -17.03 36.21 -13.87
N LYS A 307 -16.75 36.51 -12.61
CA LYS A 307 -17.10 37.80 -11.96
C LYS A 307 -16.36 39.00 -12.50
N ALA A 308 -15.20 38.82 -13.13
CA ALA A 308 -14.40 39.92 -13.68
C ALA A 308 -15.20 40.82 -14.61
N ILE A 309 -16.14 40.27 -15.36
CA ILE A 309 -16.99 41.01 -16.31
C ILE A 309 -17.96 41.95 -15.58
N GLU A 310 -18.57 41.52 -14.48
CA GLU A 310 -19.46 42.31 -13.64
C GLU A 310 -18.72 43.49 -12.99
N ARG A 311 -17.44 43.30 -12.65
CA ARG A 311 -16.59 44.33 -12.02
C ARG A 311 -15.87 45.24 -13.01
N GLY A 312 -16.05 45.00 -14.32
CA GLY A 312 -15.40 45.78 -15.34
C GLY A 312 -15.71 47.26 -15.23
N HIS A 313 -16.98 47.62 -15.01
CA HIS A 313 -17.41 49.02 -14.85
C HIS A 313 -16.74 49.72 -13.66
N GLU A 314 -16.69 49.06 -12.50
CA GLU A 314 -15.99 49.52 -11.28
C GLU A 314 -14.51 49.81 -11.57
N ILE A 315 -13.84 48.88 -12.26
CA ILE A 315 -12.42 48.99 -12.61
C ILE A 315 -12.21 50.13 -13.62
N GLY A 316 -13.12 50.27 -14.60
CA GLY A 316 -13.09 51.33 -15.58
C GLY A 316 -13.17 52.71 -14.93
N VAL A 317 -14.13 52.92 -14.04
CA VAL A 317 -14.29 54.18 -13.27
C VAL A 317 -13.02 54.46 -12.43
N ARG A 318 -12.49 53.51 -11.72
CA ARG A 318 -11.26 53.70 -10.91
C ARG A 318 -10.06 54.10 -11.76
N LYS A 319 -9.90 53.50 -12.96
CA LYS A 319 -8.81 53.86 -13.88
C LYS A 319 -8.96 55.28 -14.45
N VAL A 320 -10.19 55.69 -14.77
CA VAL A 320 -10.47 57.05 -15.17
C VAL A 320 -10.17 58.05 -14.05
N MET A 321 -10.42 57.67 -12.81
CA MET A 321 -10.07 58.44 -11.60
C MET A 321 -8.58 58.35 -11.21
N GLY A 322 -7.72 57.76 -12.07
CA GLY A 322 -6.27 57.80 -11.92
C GLY A 322 -5.64 56.57 -11.20
N ALA A 323 -6.38 55.49 -10.96
CA ALA A 323 -5.80 54.32 -10.32
C ALA A 323 -4.76 53.62 -11.20
N ALA A 324 -3.54 53.45 -10.70
CA ALA A 324 -2.46 52.74 -11.39
C ALA A 324 -2.76 51.24 -11.52
N ARG A 325 -2.23 50.61 -12.58
CA ARG A 325 -2.39 49.16 -12.82
C ARG A 325 -1.85 48.31 -11.67
N SER A 326 -0.73 48.73 -11.04
CA SER A 326 -0.12 48.05 -9.90
C SER A 326 -1.01 48.09 -8.66
N GLN A 327 -1.73 49.20 -8.43
CA GLN A 327 -2.64 49.32 -7.28
C GLN A 327 -3.82 48.36 -7.39
N LEU A 328 -4.39 48.23 -8.61
CA LEU A 328 -5.46 47.27 -8.87
C LEU A 328 -4.97 45.82 -8.76
N PHE A 329 -3.77 45.52 -9.27
CA PHE A 329 -3.15 44.23 -9.16
C PHE A 329 -2.98 43.84 -7.69
N THR A 330 -2.39 44.72 -6.88
CA THR A 330 -2.18 44.48 -5.43
C THR A 330 -3.51 44.30 -4.69
N GLN A 331 -4.54 45.07 -5.04
CA GLN A 331 -5.86 44.90 -4.44
C GLN A 331 -6.44 43.51 -4.71
N PHE A 332 -6.37 42.98 -5.96
CA PHE A 332 -6.92 41.69 -6.32
C PHE A 332 -6.11 40.55 -5.73
N ILE A 333 -4.78 40.70 -5.61
CA ILE A 333 -3.93 39.70 -4.89
C ILE A 333 -4.32 39.64 -3.41
N ILE A 334 -4.54 40.79 -2.74
CA ILE A 334 -4.97 40.80 -1.32
C ILE A 334 -6.36 40.17 -1.17
N GLU A 335 -7.28 40.40 -2.13
CA GLU A 335 -8.60 39.78 -2.12
C GLU A 335 -8.49 38.27 -2.26
N SER A 336 -7.64 37.77 -3.16
CA SER A 336 -7.37 36.32 -3.33
C SER A 336 -6.67 35.74 -2.10
N ALA A 337 -5.71 36.44 -1.49
CA ALA A 337 -5.03 36.04 -0.27
C ALA A 337 -5.99 35.87 0.91
N MET A 338 -6.99 36.76 1.04
CA MET A 338 -8.01 36.64 2.11
C MET A 338 -8.88 35.39 1.92
N ILE A 339 -9.31 35.13 0.69
CA ILE A 339 -10.09 33.89 0.38
C ILE A 339 -9.23 32.66 0.65
N THR A 340 -7.97 32.68 0.21
CA THR A 340 -7.03 31.58 0.44
C THR A 340 -6.78 31.36 1.95
N LEU A 341 -6.63 32.42 2.73
CA LEU A 341 -6.43 32.32 4.19
C LEU A 341 -7.64 31.64 4.88
N VAL A 342 -8.85 32.10 4.57
CA VAL A 342 -10.07 31.50 5.11
C VAL A 342 -10.19 30.04 4.66
N SER A 343 -9.87 29.76 3.39
CA SER A 343 -9.89 28.39 2.85
C SER A 343 -8.82 27.49 3.47
N LEU A 344 -7.63 28.03 3.77
CA LEU A 344 -6.56 27.30 4.46
C LEU A 344 -6.98 26.93 5.89
N LEU A 345 -7.55 27.86 6.64
CA LEU A 345 -8.03 27.57 7.99
C LEU A 345 -9.17 26.53 7.99
N ALA A 346 -10.10 26.67 7.06
CA ALA A 346 -11.17 25.69 6.86
C ALA A 346 -10.62 24.33 6.37
N GLY A 347 -9.63 24.32 5.50
CA GLY A 347 -8.96 23.12 5.01
C GLY A 347 -8.15 22.38 6.10
N LEU A 348 -7.47 23.14 6.97
CA LEU A 348 -6.81 22.60 8.16
C LEU A 348 -7.81 21.94 9.12
N PHE A 349 -8.92 22.61 9.38
CA PHE A 349 -9.99 22.03 10.20
C PHE A 349 -10.57 20.75 9.58
N LEU A 350 -10.85 20.77 8.26
CA LEU A 350 -11.34 19.58 7.56
C LEU A 350 -10.32 18.44 7.59
N ALA A 351 -9.02 18.72 7.45
CA ALA A 351 -7.97 17.73 7.55
C ALA A 351 -7.91 17.12 8.95
N ASP A 352 -7.96 17.96 10.00
CA ASP A 352 -7.92 17.51 11.39
C ASP A 352 -9.06 16.55 11.73
N VAL A 353 -10.29 16.94 11.40
CA VAL A 353 -11.49 16.10 11.59
C VAL A 353 -11.41 14.79 10.77
N SER A 354 -10.78 14.84 9.60
CA SER A 354 -10.68 13.68 8.69
C SER A 354 -9.50 12.76 9.02
N PHE A 355 -8.51 13.17 9.83
CA PHE A 355 -7.33 12.36 10.11
C PHE A 355 -7.68 11.01 10.73
N LYS A 356 -8.61 10.96 11.69
CA LYS A 356 -9.00 9.69 12.31
C LYS A 356 -9.55 8.71 11.27
N TRP A 357 -10.53 9.16 10.49
CA TRP A 357 -11.10 8.35 9.40
C TRP A 357 -10.04 7.94 8.37
N PHE A 358 -9.17 8.86 7.99
CA PHE A 358 -8.12 8.59 7.01
C PHE A 358 -7.03 7.66 7.56
N SER A 359 -6.73 7.72 8.86
CA SER A 359 -5.81 6.80 9.56
C SER A 359 -6.35 5.38 9.56
N ASP A 360 -7.62 5.19 9.94
CA ASP A 360 -8.27 3.87 9.93
C ASP A 360 -8.29 3.28 8.51
N PHE A 361 -8.50 4.14 7.53
CA PHE A 361 -8.60 3.80 6.12
C PHE A 361 -7.24 3.50 5.46
N SER A 362 -6.20 4.30 5.75
CA SER A 362 -4.85 4.12 5.23
C SER A 362 -4.05 3.06 6.01
N GLY A 363 -4.50 2.69 7.20
CA GLY A 363 -3.81 1.78 8.12
C GLY A 363 -2.54 2.37 8.72
N GLN A 364 -2.42 3.69 8.77
CA GLN A 364 -1.31 4.41 9.39
C GLN A 364 -1.84 5.42 10.41
N GLN A 365 -1.14 5.62 11.52
CA GLN A 365 -1.46 6.66 12.46
C GLN A 365 -1.00 8.01 11.90
N LEU A 366 -1.96 8.80 11.41
CA LEU A 366 -1.72 10.10 10.80
C LEU A 366 -2.32 11.22 11.65
N GLY A 367 -1.65 12.37 11.68
CA GLY A 367 -2.11 13.55 12.40
C GLY A 367 -1.06 14.66 12.41
N PHE A 368 -1.44 15.85 12.83
CA PHE A 368 -0.49 16.95 12.97
C PHE A 368 0.60 16.68 14.00
N GLN A 369 0.38 15.76 14.94
CA GLN A 369 1.37 15.32 15.95
C GLN A 369 2.62 14.70 15.29
N THR A 370 2.50 14.15 14.06
CA THR A 370 3.62 13.56 13.32
C THR A 370 4.54 14.61 12.70
N TRP A 371 4.15 15.89 12.73
CA TRP A 371 4.91 17.00 12.18
C TRP A 371 5.69 17.74 13.28
N ASN A 372 6.93 18.11 12.98
CA ASN A 372 7.61 19.12 13.79
C ASN A 372 6.90 20.46 13.58
N THR A 373 6.58 21.17 14.67
CA THR A 373 5.79 22.42 14.65
C THR A 373 6.38 23.47 13.70
N SER A 374 7.70 23.62 13.67
CA SER A 374 8.36 24.60 12.79
C SER A 374 8.20 24.24 11.32
N TRP A 375 8.34 22.96 10.95
CA TRP A 375 8.14 22.47 9.59
C TRP A 375 6.68 22.59 9.16
N LEU A 376 5.74 22.32 10.06
CA LEU A 376 4.31 22.49 9.79
C LEU A 376 3.97 23.93 9.43
N ILE A 377 4.42 24.88 10.26
CA ILE A 377 4.19 26.32 10.01
C ILE A 377 4.80 26.72 8.65
N MET A 378 6.04 26.35 8.39
CA MET A 378 6.72 26.67 7.13
C MET A 378 5.98 26.08 5.92
N ALA A 379 5.52 24.84 6.00
CA ALA A 379 4.73 24.19 4.94
C ALA A 379 3.38 24.90 4.72
N MET A 380 2.69 25.31 5.79
CA MET A 380 1.43 26.05 5.68
C MET A 380 1.63 27.44 5.06
N VAL A 381 2.69 28.15 5.43
CA VAL A 381 3.04 29.44 4.79
C VAL A 381 3.39 29.24 3.31
N ALA A 382 4.18 28.23 2.99
CA ALA A 382 4.51 27.90 1.60
C ALA A 382 3.24 27.56 0.78
N LEU A 383 2.36 26.75 1.35
CA LEU A 383 1.07 26.40 0.73
C LEU A 383 0.19 27.63 0.51
N PHE A 384 0.07 28.48 1.52
CA PHE A 384 -0.67 29.76 1.45
C PHE A 384 -0.14 30.64 0.32
N VAL A 385 1.17 30.85 0.23
CA VAL A 385 1.82 31.67 -0.80
C VAL A 385 1.60 31.04 -2.18
N THR A 386 1.81 29.73 -2.31
CA THR A 386 1.66 29.00 -3.59
C THR A 386 0.22 29.09 -4.10
N VAL A 387 -0.77 28.80 -3.26
CA VAL A 387 -2.20 28.84 -3.65
C VAL A 387 -2.63 30.27 -3.97
N THR A 388 -2.21 31.27 -3.17
CA THR A 388 -2.49 32.68 -3.46
C THR A 388 -1.91 33.11 -4.79
N PHE A 389 -0.67 32.68 -5.09
CA PHE A 389 -0.02 33.00 -6.36
C PHE A 389 -0.72 32.31 -7.54
N LEU A 390 -0.95 31.02 -7.47
CA LEU A 390 -1.59 30.24 -8.54
C LEU A 390 -3.03 30.73 -8.81
N ALA A 391 -3.80 30.96 -7.77
CA ALA A 391 -5.20 31.33 -7.87
C ALA A 391 -5.44 32.83 -8.06
N GLY A 392 -4.53 33.69 -7.57
CA GLY A 392 -4.69 35.15 -7.58
C GLY A 392 -4.01 35.90 -8.73
N THR A 393 -2.87 35.41 -9.24
CA THR A 393 -2.03 36.16 -10.20
C THR A 393 -2.75 36.39 -11.53
N TYR A 394 -3.32 35.33 -12.11
CA TYR A 394 -3.98 35.47 -13.42
C TYR A 394 -5.19 36.38 -13.39
N PRO A 395 -6.15 36.24 -12.45
CA PRO A 395 -7.27 37.19 -12.36
C PRO A 395 -6.81 38.64 -12.14
N SER A 396 -5.80 38.83 -11.31
CA SER A 396 -5.24 40.17 -11.01
C SER A 396 -4.62 40.81 -12.23
N LEU A 397 -3.85 40.06 -13.03
CA LEU A 397 -3.27 40.53 -14.29
C LEU A 397 -4.37 40.82 -15.32
N TYR A 398 -5.34 39.91 -15.47
CA TYR A 398 -6.43 40.06 -16.43
C TYR A 398 -7.30 41.28 -16.15
N LEU A 399 -7.74 41.46 -14.88
CA LEU A 399 -8.57 42.58 -14.43
C LEU A 399 -7.83 43.92 -14.50
N SER A 400 -6.57 43.97 -14.08
CA SER A 400 -5.76 45.18 -14.11
C SER A 400 -5.42 45.64 -15.55
N ALA A 401 -5.51 44.76 -16.54
CA ALA A 401 -5.22 45.04 -17.94
C ALA A 401 -6.43 45.65 -18.70
N PHE A 402 -7.65 45.71 -18.15
CA PHE A 402 -8.85 46.22 -18.83
C PHE A 402 -8.70 47.64 -19.30
N ASN A 403 -9.13 47.90 -20.56
CA ASN A 403 -9.13 49.25 -21.14
C ASN A 403 -10.38 50.03 -20.69
N PRO A 404 -10.24 51.22 -20.05
CA PRO A 404 -11.36 52.00 -19.52
C PRO A 404 -12.44 52.33 -20.56
N ILE A 405 -12.05 52.67 -21.78
CA ILE A 405 -12.96 53.08 -22.86
C ILE A 405 -13.89 51.94 -23.28
N VAL A 406 -13.33 50.72 -23.43
CA VAL A 406 -14.08 49.53 -23.82
C VAL A 406 -15.03 49.09 -22.70
N THR A 407 -14.56 49.30 -21.46
CA THR A 407 -15.26 48.86 -20.23
C THR A 407 -16.49 49.72 -19.95
N LEU A 408 -16.38 51.04 -20.18
CA LEU A 408 -17.48 52.01 -19.98
C LEU A 408 -18.52 51.97 -21.13
N LYS A 409 -18.14 51.62 -22.37
CA LYS A 409 -19.03 51.42 -23.49
C LYS A 409 -19.85 50.13 -23.51
N GLY A 410 -19.77 49.32 -22.47
CA GLY A 410 -20.57 48.10 -22.32
C GLY A 410 -20.19 46.89 -23.24
N LYS A 411 -19.14 47.01 -24.07
CA LYS A 411 -18.73 46.02 -25.06
C LYS A 411 -17.74 44.97 -24.54
N LEU A 412 -17.73 44.65 -23.22
CA LEU A 412 -16.84 43.66 -22.60
C LEU A 412 -17.13 42.21 -23.00
N THR A 413 -18.21 41.96 -23.75
CA THR A 413 -18.66 40.60 -24.08
C THR A 413 -17.78 39.82 -25.05
N ASN A 414 -16.75 40.45 -25.68
CA ASN A 414 -16.07 39.91 -26.87
C ASN A 414 -14.55 39.68 -26.74
N THR A 415 -13.96 39.64 -25.55
CA THR A 415 -12.57 39.18 -25.46
C THR A 415 -12.53 37.65 -25.64
N SER A 416 -12.13 37.21 -26.83
CA SER A 416 -12.04 35.81 -27.23
C SER A 416 -11.15 34.98 -26.27
N GLY A 417 -10.09 35.60 -25.73
CA GLY A 417 -9.13 34.97 -24.83
C GLY A 417 -9.74 34.50 -23.49
N GLY A 418 -10.54 35.32 -22.83
CA GLY A 418 -11.15 34.98 -21.54
C GLY A 418 -12.19 33.84 -21.61
N ARG A 419 -12.91 33.74 -22.76
CA ARG A 419 -13.82 32.61 -23.01
C ARG A 419 -13.10 31.33 -23.33
N ALA A 420 -12.02 31.38 -24.11
CA ALA A 420 -11.21 30.23 -24.47
C ALA A 420 -10.56 29.63 -23.22
N LEU A 421 -9.95 30.47 -22.37
CA LEU A 421 -9.34 30.01 -21.12
C LEU A 421 -10.33 29.28 -20.20
N ARG A 422 -11.50 29.87 -19.94
CA ARG A 422 -12.54 29.23 -19.10
C ARG A 422 -12.97 27.87 -19.64
N LYS A 423 -13.16 27.77 -20.98
CA LYS A 423 -13.48 26.48 -21.62
C LYS A 423 -12.36 25.48 -21.42
N SER A 424 -11.10 25.88 -21.60
CA SER A 424 -9.93 25.00 -21.38
C SER A 424 -9.81 24.53 -19.92
N LEU A 425 -10.06 25.42 -18.94
CA LEU A 425 -10.05 25.08 -17.52
C LEU A 425 -11.17 24.10 -17.16
N VAL A 426 -12.37 24.26 -17.73
CA VAL A 426 -13.48 23.30 -17.56
C VAL A 426 -13.14 21.95 -18.20
N ILE A 427 -12.59 21.95 -19.42
CA ILE A 427 -12.13 20.71 -20.06
C ILE A 427 -11.10 20.02 -19.19
N PHE A 428 -10.06 20.72 -18.74
CA PHE A 428 -9.04 20.16 -17.83
C PHE A 428 -9.66 19.53 -16.58
N GLN A 429 -10.60 20.23 -15.93
CA GLN A 429 -11.28 19.78 -14.73
C GLN A 429 -12.06 18.47 -14.96
N PHE A 430 -12.80 18.38 -16.08
CA PHE A 430 -13.53 17.16 -16.42
C PHE A 430 -12.64 16.05 -16.97
N VAL A 431 -11.53 16.35 -17.65
CA VAL A 431 -10.52 15.36 -18.04
C VAL A 431 -9.99 14.64 -16.82
N VAL A 432 -9.62 15.40 -15.78
CA VAL A 432 -9.13 14.80 -14.52
C VAL A 432 -10.22 13.98 -13.83
N SER A 433 -11.45 14.49 -13.76
CA SER A 433 -12.56 13.75 -13.13
C SER A 433 -12.87 12.43 -13.84
N VAL A 434 -12.95 12.45 -15.17
CA VAL A 434 -13.22 11.26 -15.99
C VAL A 434 -12.04 10.27 -15.90
N PHE A 435 -10.80 10.78 -15.95
CA PHE A 435 -9.61 9.98 -15.78
C PHE A 435 -9.66 9.18 -14.46
N PHE A 436 -9.90 9.83 -13.33
CA PHE A 436 -9.99 9.14 -12.04
C PHE A 436 -11.19 8.19 -11.95
N MET A 437 -12.33 8.52 -12.54
CA MET A 437 -13.47 7.60 -12.61
C MET A 437 -13.09 6.30 -13.33
N ILE A 438 -12.46 6.40 -14.51
CA ILE A 438 -12.01 5.24 -15.28
C ILE A 438 -11.01 4.41 -14.47
N CYS A 439 -9.98 5.07 -13.91
CA CYS A 439 -8.96 4.39 -13.09
C CYS A 439 -9.57 3.66 -11.89
N THR A 440 -10.50 4.29 -11.18
CA THR A 440 -11.18 3.69 -10.02
C THR A 440 -12.00 2.46 -10.41
N VAL A 441 -12.73 2.52 -11.53
CA VAL A 441 -13.54 1.38 -12.01
C VAL A 441 -12.63 0.21 -12.41
N ILE A 442 -11.55 0.48 -13.14
CA ILE A 442 -10.60 -0.57 -13.57
C ILE A 442 -9.89 -1.19 -12.37
N ALA A 443 -9.38 -0.35 -11.44
CA ALA A 443 -8.71 -0.83 -10.22
C ALA A 443 -9.66 -1.68 -9.35
N GLY A 444 -10.87 -1.22 -9.12
CA GLY A 444 -11.89 -1.97 -8.39
C GLY A 444 -12.30 -3.27 -9.09
N SER A 445 -12.31 -3.31 -10.43
CA SER A 445 -12.58 -4.51 -11.20
C SER A 445 -11.45 -5.53 -11.11
N GLN A 446 -10.19 -5.07 -11.16
CA GLN A 446 -9.01 -5.92 -10.98
C GLN A 446 -8.98 -6.56 -9.58
N LEU A 447 -9.22 -5.77 -8.53
CA LEU A 447 -9.25 -6.28 -7.15
C LEU A 447 -10.37 -7.32 -6.95
N ARG A 448 -11.57 -7.05 -7.48
CA ARG A 448 -12.66 -8.04 -7.47
C ARG A 448 -12.33 -9.31 -8.24
N TYR A 449 -11.66 -9.18 -9.39
CA TYR A 449 -11.19 -10.32 -10.16
C TYR A 449 -10.23 -11.20 -9.36
N ILE A 450 -9.23 -10.60 -8.69
CA ILE A 450 -8.27 -11.29 -7.82
C ILE A 450 -8.98 -12.02 -6.68
N GLN A 451 -9.90 -11.35 -5.99
CA GLN A 451 -10.63 -11.92 -4.85
C GLN A 451 -11.51 -13.13 -5.22
N HIS A 452 -12.08 -13.12 -6.42
CA HIS A 452 -12.96 -14.20 -6.90
C HIS A 452 -12.28 -15.21 -7.84
N LEU A 453 -10.98 -15.01 -8.12
CA LEU A 453 -10.24 -15.96 -8.96
C LEU A 453 -10.19 -17.32 -8.27
N ASN A 454 -10.49 -18.37 -9.05
CA ASN A 454 -10.23 -19.74 -8.61
C ASN A 454 -8.71 -19.99 -8.68
N ILE A 455 -8.08 -19.99 -7.51
CA ILE A 455 -6.64 -20.20 -7.37
C ILE A 455 -6.22 -21.67 -7.36
N GLY A 456 -7.15 -22.59 -7.63
CA GLY A 456 -6.90 -24.04 -7.67
C GLY A 456 -7.04 -24.74 -6.32
N ILE A 457 -7.25 -23.99 -5.22
CA ILE A 457 -7.55 -24.51 -3.87
C ILE A 457 -8.86 -23.95 -3.33
N ASN A 458 -9.54 -24.75 -2.54
CA ASN A 458 -10.75 -24.32 -1.83
C ASN A 458 -10.40 -23.71 -0.47
N ARG A 459 -10.20 -22.37 -0.46
CA ARG A 459 -9.83 -21.61 0.74
C ARG A 459 -11.01 -21.26 1.67
N SER A 460 -12.26 -21.41 1.19
CA SER A 460 -13.44 -21.04 1.98
C SER A 460 -13.56 -21.87 3.23
N GLN A 461 -13.83 -21.26 4.38
CA GLN A 461 -14.08 -21.92 5.65
C GLN A 461 -12.95 -22.87 6.10
N VAL A 462 -11.71 -22.59 5.73
CA VAL A 462 -10.52 -23.26 6.25
C VAL A 462 -9.94 -22.40 7.37
N MET A 463 -10.03 -22.90 8.58
CA MET A 463 -9.41 -22.28 9.76
C MET A 463 -7.96 -22.70 9.85
N VAL A 464 -7.07 -21.74 10.08
CA VAL A 464 -5.62 -21.91 10.21
C VAL A 464 -5.21 -21.62 11.64
N ILE A 465 -4.44 -22.51 12.27
CA ILE A 465 -3.89 -22.38 13.62
C ILE A 465 -2.37 -22.52 13.54
N ASP A 466 -1.63 -21.55 14.09
CA ASP A 466 -0.17 -21.63 14.20
C ASP A 466 0.22 -22.63 15.32
N VAL A 467 0.99 -23.66 14.97
CA VAL A 467 1.36 -24.73 15.92
C VAL A 467 2.80 -24.66 16.43
N GLY A 468 3.58 -23.69 15.93
CA GLY A 468 4.92 -23.41 16.46
C GLY A 468 5.92 -24.55 16.30
N GLY A 469 5.84 -25.28 15.19
CA GLY A 469 6.77 -26.37 14.89
C GLY A 469 6.57 -27.62 15.74
N LYS A 470 5.36 -28.16 15.76
CA LYS A 470 5.02 -29.41 16.42
C LYS A 470 5.34 -30.63 15.55
N SER A 471 5.64 -31.75 16.19
CA SER A 471 5.91 -33.04 15.52
C SER A 471 4.65 -33.61 14.87
N LEU A 472 4.84 -34.44 13.83
CA LEU A 472 3.74 -35.16 13.16
C LEU A 472 2.90 -36.00 14.15
N LYS A 473 3.53 -36.68 15.12
CA LYS A 473 2.83 -37.50 16.12
C LYS A 473 1.86 -36.68 16.96
N ASP A 474 2.29 -35.52 17.43
CA ASP A 474 1.45 -34.62 18.23
C ASP A 474 0.30 -34.09 17.40
N ILE A 475 0.58 -33.64 16.14
CA ILE A 475 -0.40 -33.10 15.22
C ILE A 475 -1.44 -34.12 14.80
N LYS A 476 -1.05 -35.37 14.51
CA LYS A 476 -2.00 -36.44 14.18
C LYS A 476 -2.99 -36.71 15.31
N SER A 477 -2.51 -36.73 16.57
CA SER A 477 -3.39 -36.91 17.71
C SER A 477 -4.42 -35.78 17.78
N PHE A 478 -4.01 -34.52 17.63
CA PHE A 478 -4.90 -33.38 17.62
C PHE A 478 -5.89 -33.41 16.41
N ASN A 479 -5.41 -33.66 15.19
CA ASN A 479 -6.24 -33.74 14.00
C ASN A 479 -7.30 -34.82 14.08
N ASN A 480 -6.94 -35.98 14.64
CA ASN A 480 -7.89 -37.09 14.88
C ASN A 480 -9.01 -36.70 15.84
N GLU A 481 -8.71 -35.98 16.93
CA GLU A 481 -9.71 -35.52 17.87
C GLU A 481 -10.60 -34.42 17.25
N VAL A 482 -10.01 -33.49 16.49
CA VAL A 482 -10.71 -32.38 15.90
C VAL A 482 -11.66 -32.84 14.77
N THR A 483 -11.27 -33.84 13.99
CA THR A 483 -12.13 -34.40 12.93
C THR A 483 -13.39 -35.11 13.45
N GLN A 484 -13.42 -35.50 14.73
CA GLN A 484 -14.63 -36.08 15.37
C GLN A 484 -15.64 -34.97 15.79
N LEU A 485 -15.26 -33.71 15.75
CA LEU A 485 -16.12 -32.61 16.18
C LEU A 485 -17.20 -32.32 15.14
N PRO A 486 -18.46 -32.08 15.59
CA PRO A 486 -19.53 -31.65 14.70
C PRO A 486 -19.17 -30.36 13.97
N GLY A 487 -19.32 -30.33 12.65
CA GLY A 487 -19.01 -29.17 11.81
C GLY A 487 -17.57 -29.13 11.28
N VAL A 488 -16.69 -30.07 11.63
CA VAL A 488 -15.39 -30.28 11.00
C VAL A 488 -15.51 -31.31 9.90
N LEU A 489 -15.01 -31.02 8.73
CA LEU A 489 -15.00 -31.93 7.56
C LEU A 489 -13.66 -32.63 7.42
N TYR A 490 -12.57 -31.89 7.51
CA TYR A 490 -11.20 -32.38 7.39
C TYR A 490 -10.29 -31.58 8.31
N ALA A 491 -9.20 -32.20 8.76
CA ALA A 491 -8.07 -31.53 9.39
C ALA A 491 -6.77 -32.06 8.80
N THR A 492 -5.78 -31.20 8.64
CA THR A 492 -4.45 -31.51 8.10
C THR A 492 -3.42 -30.51 8.63
N ALA A 493 -2.16 -30.76 8.32
CA ALA A 493 -1.07 -29.85 8.66
C ALA A 493 -0.17 -29.55 7.46
N SER A 494 0.49 -28.39 7.51
CA SER A 494 1.53 -27.97 6.57
C SER A 494 2.60 -27.16 7.30
N TYR A 495 3.77 -27.02 6.67
CA TYR A 495 4.82 -26.19 7.22
C TYR A 495 4.46 -24.71 7.08
N ASP A 496 4.13 -24.27 5.87
CA ASP A 496 3.66 -22.91 5.56
C ASP A 496 2.15 -22.88 5.27
N SER A 497 1.59 -21.68 5.20
CA SER A 497 0.24 -21.48 4.68
C SER A 497 0.16 -21.84 3.20
N PRO A 498 -0.89 -22.54 2.74
CA PRO A 498 -1.00 -22.93 1.35
C PRO A 498 -1.23 -21.77 0.36
N VAL A 499 -1.45 -20.56 0.82
CA VAL A 499 -1.55 -19.34 0.00
C VAL A 499 -0.30 -18.47 0.08
N ASP A 500 0.64 -18.77 1.01
CA ASP A 500 1.87 -18.00 1.22
C ASP A 500 3.02 -18.95 1.59
N VAL A 501 3.50 -19.70 0.59
CA VAL A 501 4.55 -20.72 0.76
C VAL A 501 5.92 -20.09 0.55
N HIS A 502 6.79 -20.24 1.55
CA HIS A 502 8.14 -19.64 1.55
C HIS A 502 9.27 -20.66 1.32
N GLY A 503 8.99 -21.96 1.20
CA GLY A 503 9.99 -23.00 1.08
C GLY A 503 10.81 -22.96 -0.21
N GLY A 504 12.01 -22.42 -0.16
CA GLY A 504 12.98 -22.44 -1.26
C GLY A 504 13.85 -23.70 -1.18
N TYR A 505 13.69 -24.64 -2.13
CA TYR A 505 14.43 -25.88 -2.23
C TYR A 505 15.02 -26.05 -3.63
N SER A 506 15.89 -27.05 -3.78
CA SER A 506 16.46 -27.43 -5.07
C SER A 506 16.24 -28.91 -5.35
N ILE A 507 15.77 -29.22 -6.54
CA ILE A 507 15.84 -30.57 -7.09
C ILE A 507 17.25 -30.75 -7.66
N ASN A 508 18.09 -31.49 -6.97
CA ASN A 508 19.49 -31.77 -7.30
C ASN A 508 19.72 -33.12 -7.97
N HIS A 509 18.68 -33.91 -8.14
CA HIS A 509 18.69 -35.15 -8.91
C HIS A 509 17.31 -35.39 -9.51
N ALA A 510 17.24 -35.84 -10.73
CA ALA A 510 16.00 -36.27 -11.37
C ALA A 510 16.29 -37.27 -12.48
N ASP A 511 15.45 -38.32 -12.62
CA ASP A 511 15.61 -39.36 -13.63
C ASP A 511 15.70 -38.76 -15.04
N GLY A 512 16.72 -39.17 -15.79
CA GLY A 512 16.95 -38.66 -17.16
C GLY A 512 17.66 -37.30 -17.22
N LYS A 513 18.15 -36.77 -16.08
CA LYS A 513 18.93 -35.54 -16.01
C LYS A 513 20.40 -35.86 -15.69
N ASN A 514 21.27 -34.92 -16.02
CA ASN A 514 22.70 -35.01 -15.72
C ASN A 514 22.99 -34.89 -14.22
N SER A 515 24.15 -35.33 -13.78
CA SER A 515 24.61 -35.26 -12.39
C SER A 515 24.62 -33.84 -11.82
N ASP A 516 24.82 -32.85 -12.67
CA ASP A 516 24.94 -31.42 -12.29
C ASP A 516 23.59 -30.68 -12.35
N TYR A 517 22.49 -31.44 -12.56
CA TYR A 517 21.15 -30.85 -12.63
C TYR A 517 20.76 -30.21 -11.29
N ASN A 518 20.30 -28.98 -11.33
CA ASN A 518 19.86 -28.26 -10.15
C ASN A 518 18.79 -27.23 -10.51
N LEU A 519 17.55 -27.54 -10.16
CA LEU A 519 16.39 -26.68 -10.41
C LEU A 519 15.85 -26.16 -9.08
N SER A 520 15.80 -24.85 -8.91
CA SER A 520 15.16 -24.22 -7.76
C SER A 520 13.64 -24.36 -7.84
N VAL A 521 13.05 -24.96 -6.81
CA VAL A 521 11.61 -25.17 -6.68
C VAL A 521 11.09 -24.60 -5.36
N THR A 522 9.79 -24.33 -5.31
CA THR A 522 9.11 -24.18 -4.03
C THR A 522 8.80 -25.56 -3.47
N ALA A 523 8.99 -25.77 -2.16
CA ALA A 523 8.63 -27.03 -1.55
C ALA A 523 7.82 -26.82 -0.28
N LEU A 524 6.83 -27.68 -0.07
CA LEU A 524 5.89 -27.60 1.03
C LEU A 524 5.76 -28.95 1.73
N PRO A 525 6.31 -29.09 2.94
CA PRO A 525 6.01 -30.23 3.81
C PRO A 525 4.53 -30.24 4.19
N VAL A 526 3.84 -31.36 4.00
CA VAL A 526 2.40 -31.53 4.24
C VAL A 526 2.07 -32.88 4.89
N GLU A 527 0.95 -32.94 5.60
CA GLU A 527 0.33 -34.17 6.03
C GLU A 527 -0.52 -34.80 4.91
N LYS A 528 -0.73 -36.09 4.93
CA LYS A 528 -1.42 -36.89 3.88
C LYS A 528 -2.81 -36.34 3.47
N ASN A 529 -3.55 -35.72 4.42
CA ASN A 529 -4.89 -35.19 4.16
C ASN A 529 -4.90 -33.80 3.51
N PHE A 530 -3.76 -33.24 3.20
CA PHE A 530 -3.63 -31.87 2.69
C PHE A 530 -4.41 -31.65 1.39
N LEU A 531 -4.27 -32.54 0.41
CA LEU A 531 -4.97 -32.42 -0.88
C LEU A 531 -6.49 -32.43 -0.67
N ASN A 532 -7.00 -33.31 0.17
CA ASN A 532 -8.45 -33.44 0.43
C ASN A 532 -9.01 -32.20 1.15
N THR A 533 -8.27 -31.68 2.14
CA THR A 533 -8.67 -30.52 2.93
C THR A 533 -8.82 -29.27 2.04
N LEU A 534 -7.92 -29.11 1.08
CA LEU A 534 -7.90 -27.95 0.19
C LEU A 534 -8.59 -28.20 -1.15
N GLY A 535 -9.06 -29.42 -1.40
CA GLY A 535 -9.73 -29.79 -2.65
C GLY A 535 -8.80 -29.74 -3.87
N LEU A 536 -7.50 -30.00 -3.66
CA LEU A 536 -6.51 -30.09 -4.75
C LEU A 536 -6.80 -31.32 -5.60
N LYS A 537 -6.83 -31.12 -6.94
CA LYS A 537 -7.15 -32.20 -7.89
C LYS A 537 -5.86 -32.85 -8.39
N LEU A 538 -5.79 -34.16 -8.23
CA LEU A 538 -4.78 -34.98 -8.90
C LEU A 538 -5.10 -35.05 -10.41
N VAL A 539 -4.10 -34.81 -11.23
CA VAL A 539 -4.13 -35.02 -12.69
C VAL A 539 -3.79 -36.47 -12.98
N GLN A 540 -2.75 -37.00 -12.24
CA GLN A 540 -2.27 -38.38 -12.40
C GLN A 540 -1.68 -38.88 -11.08
N GLY A 541 -1.68 -40.20 -10.87
CA GLY A 541 -1.10 -40.87 -9.71
C GLY A 541 -2.03 -40.95 -8.50
N ILE A 542 -1.47 -41.04 -7.31
CA ILE A 542 -2.19 -41.24 -6.04
C ILE A 542 -1.78 -40.19 -5.00
N ASN A 543 -2.65 -39.97 -4.01
CA ASN A 543 -2.35 -39.13 -2.85
C ASN A 543 -1.38 -39.83 -1.90
N PHE A 544 -0.83 -39.07 -0.95
CA PHE A 544 -0.01 -39.61 0.15
C PHE A 544 -0.77 -40.64 0.99
N THR A 545 -0.03 -41.67 1.43
CA THR A 545 -0.54 -42.76 2.25
C THR A 545 0.13 -42.77 3.65
N ASP A 546 -0.37 -43.58 4.55
CA ASP A 546 0.28 -43.80 5.86
C ASP A 546 1.68 -44.43 5.71
N ALA A 547 1.92 -45.16 4.62
CA ALA A 547 3.25 -45.71 4.33
C ALA A 547 4.25 -44.61 3.95
N ASP A 548 3.81 -43.58 3.14
CA ASP A 548 4.68 -42.47 2.77
C ASP A 548 5.11 -41.66 4.03
N GLU A 549 4.16 -41.39 4.94
CA GLU A 549 4.47 -40.69 6.18
C GLU A 549 5.39 -41.51 7.09
N LYS A 550 5.19 -42.80 7.15
CA LYS A 550 6.04 -43.72 7.95
C LYS A 550 7.47 -43.78 7.40
N HIS A 551 7.63 -43.84 6.08
CA HIS A 551 8.95 -43.92 5.45
C HIS A 551 9.70 -42.59 5.56
N SER A 552 9.02 -41.44 5.39
CA SER A 552 9.64 -40.11 5.49
C SER A 552 10.07 -39.73 6.92
N THR A 553 9.48 -40.39 7.95
CA THR A 553 9.72 -40.11 9.37
C THR A 553 10.42 -41.26 10.07
N ASP A 554 11.08 -42.19 9.34
CA ASP A 554 11.87 -43.29 9.93
C ASP A 554 12.94 -42.72 10.89
N ALA A 555 13.12 -43.37 12.02
CA ALA A 555 14.10 -42.97 13.03
C ALA A 555 15.55 -43.04 12.52
N ASP A 556 15.82 -43.95 11.61
CA ASP A 556 17.10 -44.05 10.88
C ASP A 556 17.02 -43.15 9.63
N GLU A 557 17.66 -42.01 9.67
CA GLU A 557 17.66 -41.04 8.58
C GLU A 557 18.13 -41.63 7.25
N ASN A 558 18.99 -42.63 7.26
CA ASN A 558 19.50 -43.29 6.04
C ASN A 558 18.44 -44.21 5.40
N LYS A 559 17.37 -44.56 6.11
CA LYS A 559 16.25 -45.37 5.60
C LYS A 559 15.08 -44.49 5.15
N ARG A 560 15.15 -43.17 5.34
CA ARG A 560 14.07 -42.30 4.93
C ARG A 560 13.93 -42.29 3.40
N TYR A 561 12.71 -42.53 2.96
CA TYR A 561 12.35 -42.51 1.57
C TYR A 561 11.06 -41.70 1.40
N TYR A 562 11.05 -40.77 0.41
CA TYR A 562 10.00 -39.77 0.29
C TYR A 562 9.06 -40.09 -0.89
N GLY A 563 7.76 -39.98 -0.64
CA GLY A 563 6.79 -39.79 -1.72
C GLY A 563 6.68 -38.29 -2.04
N PHE A 564 6.77 -37.95 -3.31
CA PHE A 564 6.63 -36.57 -3.78
C PHE A 564 5.34 -36.39 -4.59
N ILE A 565 4.64 -35.27 -4.34
CA ILE A 565 3.56 -34.82 -5.23
C ILE A 565 3.98 -33.47 -5.79
N ILE A 566 3.97 -33.36 -7.12
CA ILE A 566 4.42 -32.19 -7.86
C ILE A 566 3.26 -31.55 -8.62
N ASN A 567 3.35 -30.25 -8.95
CA ASN A 567 2.37 -29.64 -9.87
C ASN A 567 2.75 -29.86 -11.35
N GLU A 568 1.81 -29.64 -12.27
CA GLU A 568 2.06 -29.75 -13.72
C GLU A 568 3.23 -28.86 -14.18
N LYS A 569 3.44 -27.69 -13.52
CA LYS A 569 4.55 -26.78 -13.84
C LYS A 569 5.91 -27.40 -13.49
N ALA A 570 5.99 -28.15 -12.36
CA ALA A 570 7.20 -28.87 -11.97
C ALA A 570 7.46 -30.05 -12.90
N ALA A 571 6.43 -30.86 -13.26
CA ALA A 571 6.58 -31.93 -14.23
C ALA A 571 7.12 -31.40 -15.56
N LYS A 572 6.54 -30.31 -16.07
CA LYS A 572 7.01 -29.64 -17.31
C LYS A 572 8.44 -29.13 -17.20
N ALA A 573 8.83 -28.53 -16.07
CA ALA A 573 10.20 -28.05 -15.85
C ALA A 573 11.22 -29.20 -15.82
N LEU A 574 10.80 -30.37 -15.33
CA LEU A 574 11.58 -31.62 -15.37
C LEU A 574 11.60 -32.27 -16.77
N GLY A 575 10.78 -31.76 -17.71
CA GLY A 575 10.67 -32.31 -19.05
C GLY A 575 9.79 -33.56 -19.16
N TRP A 576 8.89 -33.75 -18.18
CA TRP A 576 7.98 -34.90 -18.12
C TRP A 576 6.54 -34.47 -18.39
N THR A 577 5.75 -35.35 -18.98
CA THR A 577 4.29 -35.29 -18.93
C THR A 577 3.81 -35.73 -17.54
N ALA A 578 2.54 -35.47 -17.21
CA ALA A 578 1.98 -35.89 -15.91
C ALA A 578 2.03 -37.43 -15.74
N GLU A 579 1.86 -38.17 -16.82
CA GLU A 579 1.89 -39.64 -16.84
C GLU A 579 3.32 -40.17 -16.65
N GLU A 580 4.29 -39.61 -17.40
CA GLU A 580 5.71 -40.01 -17.31
C GLU A 580 6.35 -39.68 -15.94
N ALA A 581 5.82 -38.68 -15.24
CA ALA A 581 6.35 -38.26 -13.95
C ALA A 581 6.11 -39.32 -12.85
N ILE A 582 5.05 -40.11 -12.95
CA ILE A 582 4.72 -41.11 -11.93
C ILE A 582 5.79 -42.19 -11.84
N GLY A 583 6.28 -42.44 -10.63
CA GLY A 583 7.36 -43.42 -10.35
C GLY A 583 8.77 -42.93 -10.69
N LYS A 584 8.94 -41.73 -11.26
CA LYS A 584 10.27 -41.12 -11.48
C LYS A 584 10.90 -40.71 -10.14
N HIS A 585 12.21 -40.88 -10.04
CA HIS A 585 12.97 -40.50 -8.83
C HIS A 585 13.44 -39.03 -8.92
N ILE A 586 13.31 -38.34 -7.81
CA ILE A 586 13.89 -37.01 -7.60
C ILE A 586 14.65 -36.95 -6.27
N GLY A 587 15.67 -36.10 -6.22
CA GLY A 587 16.38 -35.68 -5.01
C GLY A 587 16.07 -34.23 -4.70
N LEU A 588 15.54 -33.95 -3.51
CA LEU A 588 15.11 -32.62 -3.05
C LEU A 588 15.89 -32.24 -1.77
N ASN A 589 16.94 -31.42 -1.88
CA ASN A 589 17.80 -31.04 -0.74
C ASN A 589 18.20 -32.25 0.15
N GLY A 590 18.73 -33.30 -0.46
CA GLY A 590 19.16 -34.51 0.24
C GLY A 590 18.04 -35.51 0.56
N ARG A 591 16.78 -35.21 0.28
CA ARG A 591 15.65 -36.15 0.36
C ARG A 591 15.53 -36.89 -0.95
N THR A 592 15.60 -38.20 -0.94
CA THR A 592 15.49 -39.03 -2.14
C THR A 592 14.16 -39.79 -2.12
N GLY A 593 13.49 -39.87 -3.27
CA GLY A 593 12.25 -40.62 -3.37
C GLY A 593 11.61 -40.55 -4.75
N GLU A 594 10.37 -41.04 -4.87
CA GLU A 594 9.64 -41.10 -6.12
C GLU A 594 8.44 -40.18 -6.20
N VAL A 595 8.09 -39.73 -7.39
CA VAL A 595 6.88 -38.95 -7.66
C VAL A 595 5.65 -39.86 -7.57
N ARG A 596 4.79 -39.64 -6.58
CA ARG A 596 3.54 -40.39 -6.32
C ARG A 596 2.37 -39.84 -7.12
N GLY A 597 2.35 -38.53 -7.35
CA GLY A 597 1.23 -37.87 -8.01
C GLY A 597 1.60 -36.52 -8.62
N VAL A 598 0.81 -36.14 -9.61
CA VAL A 598 0.86 -34.82 -10.23
C VAL A 598 -0.48 -34.12 -9.97
N VAL A 599 -0.44 -32.92 -9.35
CA VAL A 599 -1.63 -32.10 -9.11
C VAL A 599 -1.76 -31.01 -10.16
N GLN A 600 -3.01 -30.60 -10.39
CA GLN A 600 -3.30 -29.43 -11.21
C GLN A 600 -2.56 -28.21 -10.64
N ASN A 601 -2.13 -27.31 -11.52
CA ASN A 601 -1.50 -26.06 -11.09
C ASN A 601 -2.44 -25.25 -10.18
N PHE A 602 -1.90 -24.76 -9.08
CA PHE A 602 -2.61 -23.89 -8.12
C PHE A 602 -1.71 -22.74 -7.67
N ASN A 603 -2.32 -21.62 -7.28
CA ASN A 603 -1.56 -20.47 -6.76
C ASN A 603 -1.34 -20.64 -5.26
N PHE A 604 -0.08 -20.71 -4.89
CA PHE A 604 0.40 -20.85 -3.50
C PHE A 604 1.23 -19.64 -3.05
N ALA A 605 1.19 -18.57 -3.83
CA ALA A 605 1.83 -17.28 -3.58
C ALA A 605 0.97 -16.15 -4.15
N SER A 606 1.43 -14.91 -4.02
CA SER A 606 0.73 -13.73 -4.56
C SER A 606 0.49 -13.83 -6.07
N LEU A 607 -0.71 -13.41 -6.52
CA LEU A 607 -1.10 -13.33 -7.94
C LEU A 607 -0.35 -12.26 -8.75
N HIS A 608 0.59 -11.56 -8.14
CA HIS A 608 1.60 -10.78 -8.86
C HIS A 608 2.62 -11.67 -9.57
N GLN A 609 2.76 -12.92 -9.12
CA GLN A 609 3.68 -13.91 -9.67
C GLN A 609 2.92 -14.99 -10.43
N GLU A 610 3.55 -15.54 -11.45
CA GLU A 610 3.06 -16.75 -12.10
C GLU A 610 3.25 -17.96 -11.19
N ILE A 611 2.44 -19.00 -11.41
CA ILE A 611 2.63 -20.30 -10.74
C ILE A 611 4.02 -20.82 -11.09
N THR A 612 4.79 -21.18 -10.07
CA THR A 612 6.12 -21.79 -10.19
C THR A 612 6.06 -23.29 -9.91
N PRO A 613 7.15 -24.04 -10.20
CA PRO A 613 7.27 -25.43 -9.76
C PRO A 613 7.14 -25.55 -8.25
N ILE A 614 6.26 -26.46 -7.77
CA ILE A 614 6.12 -26.81 -6.36
C ILE A 614 6.20 -28.33 -6.20
N VAL A 615 6.89 -28.73 -5.13
CA VAL A 615 7.01 -30.12 -4.67
C VAL A 615 6.42 -30.23 -3.27
N MET A 616 5.43 -31.05 -3.08
CA MET A 616 4.88 -31.41 -1.77
C MET A 616 5.43 -32.77 -1.33
N PHE A 617 5.66 -32.94 -0.04
CA PHE A 617 6.18 -34.17 0.55
C PHE A 617 5.79 -34.28 2.00
N THR A 618 5.79 -35.51 2.55
CA THR A 618 5.48 -35.72 3.96
C THR A 618 6.72 -35.51 4.81
N GLU A 619 6.56 -34.90 5.99
CA GLU A 619 7.62 -34.56 6.93
C GLU A 619 7.10 -34.75 8.37
N ASP A 620 7.97 -34.68 9.36
CA ASP A 620 7.61 -34.85 10.79
C ASP A 620 7.44 -33.52 11.55
N TYR A 621 7.54 -32.38 10.84
CA TYR A 621 7.53 -31.06 11.45
C TYR A 621 6.63 -30.09 10.70
N PHE A 622 5.67 -29.45 11.39
CA PHE A 622 4.69 -28.54 10.82
C PHE A 622 4.60 -27.21 11.57
N GLY A 623 4.31 -26.16 10.83
CA GLY A 623 4.06 -24.80 11.36
C GLY A 623 2.58 -24.47 11.55
N LYS A 624 1.71 -25.13 10.77
CA LYS A 624 0.28 -24.81 10.69
C LYS A 624 -0.59 -26.06 10.73
N VAL A 625 -1.77 -25.93 11.37
CA VAL A 625 -2.89 -26.87 11.25
C VAL A 625 -4.02 -26.19 10.49
N LEU A 626 -4.57 -26.88 9.52
CA LEU A 626 -5.65 -26.43 8.64
C LEU A 626 -6.90 -27.26 8.93
N ILE A 627 -8.00 -26.60 9.31
CA ILE A 627 -9.27 -27.27 9.66
C ILE A 627 -10.35 -26.78 8.71
N LYS A 628 -10.84 -27.68 7.86
CA LYS A 628 -11.97 -27.40 6.96
C LYS A 628 -13.27 -27.58 7.73
N THR A 629 -14.08 -26.53 7.77
CA THR A 629 -15.38 -26.57 8.44
C THR A 629 -16.54 -26.62 7.44
N SER A 630 -17.69 -27.08 7.89
CA SER A 630 -18.91 -27.14 7.09
C SER A 630 -19.61 -25.76 6.95
N GLY A 631 -19.16 -24.76 7.72
CA GLY A 631 -19.77 -23.43 7.80
C GLY A 631 -21.03 -23.34 8.65
N ASN A 632 -21.67 -24.46 9.00
CA ASN A 632 -22.83 -24.47 9.88
C ASN A 632 -22.41 -24.31 11.34
N ASN A 633 -23.03 -23.38 12.08
CA ASN A 633 -22.74 -23.12 13.50
C ASN A 633 -21.25 -22.90 13.79
N ILE A 634 -20.55 -22.13 12.95
CA ILE A 634 -19.09 -21.96 12.98
C ILE A 634 -18.56 -21.53 14.36
N ALA A 635 -19.32 -20.68 15.09
CA ALA A 635 -18.95 -20.24 16.43
C ALA A 635 -18.88 -21.41 17.44
N LYS A 636 -19.78 -22.39 17.32
CA LYS A 636 -19.78 -23.60 18.16
C LYS A 636 -18.61 -24.51 17.78
N THR A 637 -18.34 -24.67 16.48
CA THR A 637 -17.18 -25.44 16.01
C THR A 637 -15.86 -24.82 16.49
N ILE A 638 -15.70 -23.49 16.40
CA ILE A 638 -14.52 -22.78 16.91
C ILE A 638 -14.35 -22.99 18.42
N SER A 639 -15.44 -22.89 19.19
CA SER A 639 -15.38 -23.11 20.65
C SER A 639 -14.95 -24.55 21.00
N ALA A 640 -15.45 -25.56 20.28
CA ALA A 640 -15.08 -26.94 20.47
C ALA A 640 -13.60 -27.20 20.09
N VAL A 641 -13.14 -26.62 18.98
CA VAL A 641 -11.71 -26.69 18.58
C VAL A 641 -10.83 -26.00 19.62
N LYS A 642 -11.24 -24.83 20.15
CA LYS A 642 -10.54 -24.13 21.22
C LYS A 642 -10.36 -25.01 22.48
N GLU A 643 -11.42 -25.70 22.88
CA GLU A 643 -11.35 -26.62 24.04
C GLU A 643 -10.32 -27.75 23.80
N LYS A 644 -10.35 -28.36 22.63
CA LYS A 644 -9.38 -29.38 22.23
C LYS A 644 -7.96 -28.83 22.17
N TRP A 645 -7.79 -27.62 21.61
CA TRP A 645 -6.50 -26.94 21.56
C TRP A 645 -5.93 -26.66 22.94
N SER A 646 -6.76 -26.17 23.87
CA SER A 646 -6.32 -25.86 25.24
C SER A 646 -5.87 -27.10 25.99
N ALA A 647 -6.49 -28.26 25.73
CA ALA A 647 -6.07 -29.56 26.28
C ALA A 647 -4.77 -30.05 25.63
N PHE A 648 -4.65 -29.90 24.31
CA PHE A 648 -3.50 -30.35 23.52
C PHE A 648 -2.26 -29.49 23.75
N ASN A 649 -2.42 -28.16 23.78
CA ASN A 649 -1.32 -27.21 23.89
C ASN A 649 -1.59 -26.08 24.89
N PRO A 650 -1.62 -26.39 26.19
CA PRO A 650 -1.95 -25.45 27.26
C PRO A 650 -0.94 -24.29 27.37
N ALA A 651 0.25 -24.45 26.82
CA ALA A 651 1.31 -23.46 26.84
C ALA A 651 1.23 -22.42 25.71
N THR A 652 0.25 -22.55 24.81
CA THR A 652 0.09 -21.60 23.67
C THR A 652 -1.36 -21.13 23.61
N PRO A 653 -1.63 -19.82 23.57
CA PRO A 653 -2.96 -19.30 23.38
C PRO A 653 -3.60 -19.84 22.09
N PHE A 654 -4.92 -20.06 22.13
CA PHE A 654 -5.67 -20.40 20.92
C PHE A 654 -5.86 -19.16 20.06
N GLU A 655 -5.13 -19.09 18.98
CA GLU A 655 -5.28 -18.07 17.93
C GLU A 655 -5.57 -18.74 16.61
N TYR A 656 -6.49 -18.22 15.86
CA TYR A 656 -6.83 -18.71 14.53
C TYR A 656 -7.16 -17.55 13.61
N HIS A 657 -7.06 -17.83 12.32
CA HIS A 657 -7.60 -16.97 11.25
C HIS A 657 -8.18 -17.85 10.15
N PHE A 658 -8.85 -17.26 9.18
CA PHE A 658 -9.35 -18.01 8.04
C PHE A 658 -8.41 -17.83 6.83
N LEU A 659 -8.25 -18.88 6.05
CA LEU A 659 -7.36 -18.91 4.89
C LEU A 659 -7.79 -17.89 3.80
N ASP A 660 -9.07 -17.63 3.64
CA ASP A 660 -9.60 -16.59 2.75
C ASP A 660 -9.23 -15.18 3.24
N GLN A 661 -9.28 -14.95 4.54
CA GLN A 661 -8.83 -13.70 5.14
C GLN A 661 -7.32 -13.49 4.96
N GLU A 662 -6.52 -14.54 5.16
CA GLU A 662 -5.06 -14.48 4.95
C GLU A 662 -4.74 -14.12 3.49
N PHE A 663 -5.44 -14.74 2.54
CA PHE A 663 -5.32 -14.42 1.12
C PHE A 663 -5.72 -12.96 0.81
N ASP A 664 -6.83 -12.47 1.38
CA ASP A 664 -7.25 -11.08 1.19
C ASP A 664 -6.25 -10.08 1.81
N ASP A 665 -5.62 -10.46 2.92
CA ASP A 665 -4.60 -9.66 3.61
C ASP A 665 -3.36 -9.40 2.76
N MET A 666 -3.01 -10.31 1.85
CA MET A 666 -1.91 -10.14 0.89
C MET A 666 -2.13 -8.96 -0.06
N TYR A 667 -3.40 -8.57 -0.32
CA TYR A 667 -3.78 -7.46 -1.21
C TYR A 667 -4.28 -6.22 -0.47
N LYS A 668 -4.05 -6.12 0.84
CA LYS A 668 -4.47 -4.95 1.65
C LYS A 668 -3.87 -3.64 1.15
N ALA A 669 -2.65 -3.66 0.63
CA ALA A 669 -1.98 -2.46 0.11
C ALA A 669 -2.69 -1.93 -1.14
N GLU A 670 -3.05 -2.83 -2.07
CA GLU A 670 -3.81 -2.50 -3.29
C GLU A 670 -5.23 -2.07 -2.96
N GLN A 671 -5.91 -2.76 -2.03
CA GLN A 671 -7.24 -2.39 -1.56
C GLN A 671 -7.23 -0.98 -0.95
N ARG A 672 -6.26 -0.66 -0.10
CA ARG A 672 -6.08 0.68 0.47
C ARG A 672 -5.86 1.74 -0.61
N THR A 673 -4.96 1.46 -1.55
CA THR A 673 -4.69 2.37 -2.69
C THR A 673 -5.94 2.58 -3.54
N GLY A 674 -6.67 1.52 -3.88
CA GLY A 674 -7.93 1.58 -4.62
C GLY A 674 -9.00 2.39 -3.90
N SER A 675 -9.09 2.20 -2.59
CA SER A 675 -10.02 2.92 -1.73
C SER A 675 -9.66 4.40 -1.60
N ILE A 676 -8.36 4.72 -1.45
CA ILE A 676 -7.85 6.11 -1.46
C ILE A 676 -8.20 6.79 -2.80
N LEU A 677 -7.93 6.13 -3.92
CA LEU A 677 -8.29 6.63 -5.25
C LEU A 677 -9.81 6.87 -5.39
N THR A 678 -10.64 5.98 -4.85
CA THR A 678 -12.10 6.11 -4.86
C THR A 678 -12.54 7.36 -4.10
N ALA A 679 -12.04 7.55 -2.88
CA ALA A 679 -12.36 8.72 -2.06
C ALA A 679 -11.99 10.03 -2.78
N PHE A 680 -10.77 10.09 -3.34
CA PHE A 680 -10.33 11.29 -4.06
C PHE A 680 -11.01 11.48 -5.42
N THR A 681 -11.47 10.42 -6.07
CA THR A 681 -12.35 10.51 -7.24
C THR A 681 -13.66 11.22 -6.89
N LEU A 682 -14.29 10.86 -5.77
CA LEU A 682 -15.51 11.52 -5.30
C LEU A 682 -15.27 13.00 -4.98
N VAL A 683 -14.14 13.32 -4.34
CA VAL A 683 -13.74 14.72 -4.07
C VAL A 683 -13.51 15.47 -5.37
N THR A 684 -12.84 14.89 -6.35
CA THR A 684 -12.59 15.49 -7.66
C THR A 684 -13.90 15.81 -8.38
N ILE A 685 -14.85 14.88 -8.39
CA ILE A 685 -16.19 15.07 -8.95
C ILE A 685 -16.90 16.21 -8.22
N PHE A 686 -16.85 16.22 -6.88
CA PHE A 686 -17.47 17.26 -6.07
C PHE A 686 -16.92 18.67 -6.39
N ILE A 687 -15.59 18.83 -6.44
CA ILE A 687 -14.95 20.11 -6.81
C ILE A 687 -15.35 20.51 -8.23
N SER A 688 -15.41 19.55 -9.16
CA SER A 688 -15.81 19.80 -10.54
C SER A 688 -17.27 20.24 -10.64
N CYS A 689 -18.17 19.62 -9.87
CA CYS A 689 -19.57 20.05 -9.78
C CYS A 689 -19.71 21.46 -9.21
N LEU A 690 -18.94 21.80 -8.17
CA LEU A 690 -18.94 23.17 -7.60
C LEU A 690 -18.49 24.21 -8.62
N GLY A 691 -17.46 23.92 -9.42
CA GLY A 691 -16.98 24.79 -10.48
C GLY A 691 -18.01 25.00 -11.58
N LEU A 692 -18.59 23.90 -12.05
CA LEU A 692 -19.62 23.93 -13.09
C LEU A 692 -20.88 24.65 -12.62
N PHE A 693 -21.31 24.39 -11.39
CA PHE A 693 -22.45 25.06 -10.77
C PHE A 693 -22.26 26.59 -10.71
N GLY A 694 -21.07 27.02 -10.23
CA GLY A 694 -20.74 28.43 -10.18
C GLY A 694 -20.75 29.12 -11.56
N LEU A 695 -20.19 28.46 -12.58
CA LEU A 695 -20.21 28.93 -13.96
C LEU A 695 -21.64 28.94 -14.55
N ALA A 696 -22.45 27.93 -14.24
CA ALA A 696 -23.85 27.87 -14.67
C ALA A 696 -24.67 29.04 -14.08
N VAL A 697 -24.50 29.32 -12.77
CA VAL A 697 -25.12 30.49 -12.12
C VAL A 697 -24.78 31.79 -12.86
N PHE A 698 -23.52 31.97 -13.20
CA PHE A 698 -23.03 33.14 -13.90
C PHE A 698 -23.56 33.22 -15.35
N SER A 699 -23.44 32.14 -16.12
CA SER A 699 -23.91 32.06 -17.52
C SER A 699 -25.42 32.31 -17.62
N THR A 700 -26.17 31.80 -16.65
CA THR A 700 -27.62 31.99 -16.58
C THR A 700 -27.97 33.45 -16.30
N ARG A 701 -27.25 34.13 -15.37
CA ARG A 701 -27.45 35.57 -15.11
C ARG A 701 -27.21 36.42 -16.34
N GLN A 702 -26.17 36.15 -17.12
CA GLN A 702 -25.87 36.85 -18.34
C GLN A 702 -26.95 36.72 -19.43
N ARG A 703 -27.67 35.57 -19.44
CA ARG A 703 -28.69 35.27 -20.46
C ARG A 703 -30.11 35.52 -19.96
N VAL A 704 -30.31 36.17 -18.79
CA VAL A 704 -31.65 36.40 -18.22
C VAL A 704 -32.58 37.15 -19.18
N LYS A 705 -32.09 38.19 -19.86
CA LYS A 705 -32.88 38.92 -20.88
C LYS A 705 -33.22 38.05 -22.09
N GLU A 706 -32.25 37.27 -22.63
CA GLU A 706 -32.47 36.34 -23.73
C GLU A 706 -33.52 35.27 -23.36
N VAL A 707 -33.39 34.69 -22.16
CA VAL A 707 -34.34 33.71 -21.62
C VAL A 707 -35.74 34.33 -21.44
N GLY A 708 -35.82 35.57 -20.93
CA GLY A 708 -37.05 36.30 -20.77
C GLY A 708 -37.79 36.54 -22.10
N VAL A 709 -37.08 37.03 -23.12
CA VAL A 709 -37.62 37.21 -24.47
C VAL A 709 -38.11 35.90 -25.07
N ARG A 710 -37.29 34.83 -25.01
CA ARG A 710 -37.69 33.52 -25.54
C ARG A 710 -38.92 32.95 -24.85
N LYS A 711 -39.03 33.15 -23.50
CA LYS A 711 -40.19 32.72 -22.74
C LYS A 711 -41.45 33.47 -23.11
N VAL A 712 -41.39 34.80 -23.36
CA VAL A 712 -42.49 35.56 -23.87
C VAL A 712 -42.92 35.10 -25.28
N LEU A 713 -41.95 34.64 -26.09
CA LEU A 713 -42.20 34.05 -27.41
C LEU A 713 -42.64 32.56 -27.36
N GLY A 714 -42.97 32.00 -26.18
CA GLY A 714 -43.51 30.67 -26.03
C GLY A 714 -42.49 29.52 -25.91
N ALA A 715 -41.22 29.81 -25.68
CA ALA A 715 -40.22 28.74 -25.50
C ALA A 715 -40.49 27.91 -24.24
N SER A 716 -40.49 26.57 -24.35
CA SER A 716 -40.65 25.66 -23.24
C SER A 716 -39.46 25.70 -22.29
N VAL A 717 -39.68 25.38 -21.03
CA VAL A 717 -38.60 25.23 -19.99
C VAL A 717 -37.53 24.28 -20.45
N PHE A 718 -37.92 23.14 -21.05
CA PHE A 718 -36.97 22.17 -21.60
C PHE A 718 -36.06 22.73 -22.70
N SER A 719 -36.60 23.54 -23.61
CA SER A 719 -35.82 24.22 -24.66
C SER A 719 -34.77 25.17 -24.08
N ILE A 720 -35.11 25.89 -23.00
CA ILE A 720 -34.17 26.79 -22.30
C ILE A 720 -33.08 26.01 -21.59
N VAL A 721 -33.43 24.91 -20.87
CA VAL A 721 -32.49 24.04 -20.20
C VAL A 721 -31.54 23.39 -21.23
N LYS A 722 -32.05 22.88 -22.35
CA LYS A 722 -31.24 22.31 -23.45
C LYS A 722 -30.24 23.32 -24.02
N LEU A 723 -30.66 24.58 -24.20
CA LEU A 723 -29.80 25.63 -24.71
C LEU A 723 -28.61 25.93 -23.78
N VAL A 724 -28.89 26.08 -22.48
CA VAL A 724 -27.87 26.44 -21.50
C VAL A 724 -26.95 25.26 -21.22
N SER A 725 -27.50 24.03 -21.09
CA SER A 725 -26.74 22.84 -20.78
C SER A 725 -25.88 22.37 -21.97
N GLY A 726 -26.33 22.60 -23.21
CA GLY A 726 -25.63 22.10 -24.40
C GLY A 726 -24.20 22.62 -24.55
N ASP A 727 -23.94 23.88 -24.17
CA ASP A 727 -22.61 24.44 -24.23
C ASP A 727 -21.63 23.78 -23.27
N PHE A 728 -22.09 23.38 -22.06
CA PHE A 728 -21.28 22.70 -21.08
C PHE A 728 -21.11 21.21 -21.41
N LEU A 729 -22.18 20.54 -21.89
CA LEU A 729 -22.11 19.11 -22.26
C LEU A 729 -21.10 18.86 -23.38
N LYS A 730 -20.97 19.78 -24.37
CA LYS A 730 -19.92 19.69 -25.39
C LYS A 730 -18.51 19.66 -24.78
N LEU A 731 -18.24 20.46 -23.74
CA LEU A 731 -16.94 20.48 -23.07
C LEU A 731 -16.68 19.17 -22.34
N VAL A 732 -17.70 18.59 -21.69
CA VAL A 732 -17.59 17.30 -21.02
C VAL A 732 -17.33 16.18 -22.03
N ILE A 733 -18.01 16.16 -23.18
CA ILE A 733 -17.75 15.17 -24.23
C ILE A 733 -16.29 15.25 -24.73
N ILE A 734 -15.79 16.46 -24.98
CA ILE A 734 -14.39 16.67 -25.35
C ILE A 734 -13.46 16.13 -24.26
N SER A 735 -13.80 16.36 -22.99
CA SER A 735 -13.03 15.87 -21.83
C SER A 735 -13.00 14.35 -21.78
N VAL A 736 -14.11 13.65 -22.07
CA VAL A 736 -14.17 12.17 -22.13
C VAL A 736 -13.24 11.64 -23.22
N ILE A 737 -13.26 12.28 -24.41
CA ILE A 737 -12.41 11.86 -25.55
C ILE A 737 -10.92 12.00 -25.19
N ILE A 738 -10.54 13.08 -24.48
CA ILE A 738 -9.14 13.32 -24.09
C ILE A 738 -8.73 12.40 -22.93
N ALA A 739 -9.59 12.22 -21.93
CA ALA A 739 -9.30 11.43 -20.74
C ALA A 739 -9.15 9.94 -21.04
N SER A 740 -9.95 9.41 -21.97
CA SER A 740 -10.02 7.96 -22.26
C SER A 740 -8.68 7.36 -22.68
N PRO A 741 -7.92 7.89 -23.67
CA PRO A 741 -6.63 7.32 -24.04
C PRO A 741 -5.58 7.45 -22.92
N ILE A 742 -5.61 8.54 -22.16
CA ILE A 742 -4.69 8.77 -21.04
C ILE A 742 -4.94 7.75 -19.93
N ALA A 743 -6.21 7.52 -19.57
CA ALA A 743 -6.61 6.56 -18.57
C ALA A 743 -6.31 5.12 -19.02
N TRP A 744 -6.56 4.79 -20.30
CA TRP A 744 -6.22 3.49 -20.87
C TRP A 744 -4.72 3.22 -20.74
N TYR A 745 -3.88 4.16 -21.14
CA TYR A 745 -2.42 4.00 -21.07
C TYR A 745 -1.94 3.80 -19.63
N ALA A 746 -2.41 4.65 -18.70
CA ALA A 746 -2.04 4.57 -17.29
C ALA A 746 -2.45 3.22 -16.67
N MET A 747 -3.71 2.79 -16.91
CA MET A 747 -4.22 1.54 -16.35
C MET A 747 -3.66 0.31 -17.03
N HIS A 748 -3.36 0.38 -18.33
CA HIS A 748 -2.67 -0.70 -19.02
C HIS A 748 -1.28 -0.95 -18.40
N ARG A 749 -0.52 0.12 -18.14
CA ARG A 749 0.79 0.03 -17.47
C ARG A 749 0.69 -0.52 -16.05
N TRP A 750 -0.31 -0.10 -15.30
CA TRP A 750 -0.54 -0.60 -13.94
C TRP A 750 -0.91 -2.09 -13.91
N LEU A 751 -1.75 -2.53 -14.85
CA LEU A 751 -2.14 -3.93 -14.97
C LEU A 751 -0.97 -4.86 -15.35
N LEU A 752 0.11 -4.35 -15.93
CA LEU A 752 1.32 -5.15 -16.22
C LEU A 752 2.05 -5.63 -14.95
N ASP A 753 1.81 -5.02 -13.81
CA ASP A 753 2.39 -5.45 -12.54
C ASP A 753 1.70 -6.73 -11.99
N PHE A 754 0.62 -7.21 -12.62
CA PHE A 754 -0.09 -8.44 -12.25
C PHE A 754 0.14 -9.53 -13.29
N ALA A 755 0.48 -10.75 -12.83
CA ALA A 755 0.50 -11.92 -13.70
C ALA A 755 -0.92 -12.28 -14.18
N TYR A 756 -1.91 -12.16 -13.28
CA TYR A 756 -3.33 -12.38 -13.56
C TYR A 756 -4.07 -11.05 -13.62
N LYS A 757 -4.46 -10.64 -14.82
CA LYS A 757 -5.05 -9.31 -15.07
C LYS A 757 -6.31 -9.39 -15.92
N ILE A 758 -7.22 -8.42 -15.67
CA ILE A 758 -8.41 -8.23 -16.51
C ILE A 758 -8.05 -7.60 -17.85
N SER A 759 -8.86 -7.82 -18.87
CA SER A 759 -8.84 -7.03 -20.09
C SER A 759 -9.60 -5.71 -19.89
N ILE A 760 -9.02 -4.59 -20.32
CA ILE A 760 -9.70 -3.29 -20.24
C ILE A 760 -10.80 -3.25 -21.29
N GLN A 761 -12.05 -3.25 -20.86
CA GLN A 761 -13.24 -3.28 -21.71
C GLN A 761 -13.71 -1.86 -22.05
N ILE A 762 -14.18 -1.66 -23.29
CA ILE A 762 -14.64 -0.36 -23.80
C ILE A 762 -15.84 0.20 -23.02
N TRP A 763 -16.71 -0.66 -22.48
CA TRP A 763 -17.88 -0.20 -21.72
C TRP A 763 -17.51 0.66 -20.48
N VAL A 764 -16.31 0.48 -19.90
CA VAL A 764 -15.84 1.28 -18.76
C VAL A 764 -15.73 2.76 -19.16
N PHE A 765 -15.21 3.04 -20.35
CA PHE A 765 -15.07 4.40 -20.85
C PHE A 765 -16.43 5.02 -21.16
N ILE A 766 -17.33 4.23 -21.76
CA ILE A 766 -18.71 4.66 -22.07
C ILE A 766 -19.46 4.95 -20.77
N ALA A 767 -19.38 4.08 -19.78
CA ALA A 767 -20.04 4.25 -18.50
C ALA A 767 -19.53 5.48 -17.73
N ALA A 768 -18.19 5.64 -17.63
CA ALA A 768 -17.59 6.83 -17.00
C ALA A 768 -18.00 8.12 -17.72
N GLY A 769 -18.00 8.11 -19.06
CA GLY A 769 -18.47 9.22 -19.87
C GLY A 769 -19.94 9.55 -19.66
N ALA A 770 -20.81 8.53 -19.64
CA ALA A 770 -22.25 8.69 -19.39
C ALA A 770 -22.52 9.26 -17.99
N VAL A 771 -21.80 8.76 -16.96
CA VAL A 771 -21.91 9.27 -15.58
C VAL A 771 -21.44 10.73 -15.50
N ALA A 772 -20.32 11.08 -16.14
CA ALA A 772 -19.82 12.45 -16.18
C ALA A 772 -20.81 13.41 -16.85
N ILE A 773 -21.38 13.00 -18.00
CA ILE A 773 -22.39 13.77 -18.73
C ILE A 773 -23.66 13.93 -17.87
N LEU A 774 -24.11 12.89 -17.22
CA LEU A 774 -25.30 12.92 -16.34
C LEU A 774 -25.11 13.88 -15.17
N ILE A 775 -23.97 13.79 -14.49
CA ILE A 775 -23.60 14.68 -13.37
C ILE A 775 -23.56 16.14 -13.84
N ALA A 776 -22.90 16.41 -14.95
CA ALA A 776 -22.83 17.75 -15.52
C ALA A 776 -24.21 18.27 -15.92
N PHE A 777 -25.04 17.43 -16.56
CA PHE A 777 -26.42 17.78 -16.93
C PHE A 777 -27.27 18.13 -15.70
N ILE A 778 -27.26 17.31 -14.67
CA ILE A 778 -28.00 17.56 -13.41
C ILE A 778 -27.53 18.88 -12.79
N THR A 779 -26.21 19.07 -12.66
CA THR A 779 -25.61 20.26 -12.04
C THR A 779 -26.03 21.56 -12.76
N VAL A 780 -26.01 21.58 -14.09
CA VAL A 780 -26.39 22.75 -14.88
C VAL A 780 -27.90 22.92 -14.94
N SER A 781 -28.66 21.82 -15.02
CA SER A 781 -30.13 21.86 -15.13
C SER A 781 -30.80 22.46 -13.90
N VAL A 782 -30.27 22.21 -12.69
CA VAL A 782 -30.77 22.82 -11.45
C VAL A 782 -30.78 24.36 -11.55
N GLN A 783 -29.73 24.96 -12.08
CA GLN A 783 -29.66 26.43 -12.23
C GLN A 783 -30.45 26.97 -13.43
N SER A 784 -30.45 26.25 -14.54
CA SER A 784 -31.20 26.58 -15.72
C SER A 784 -32.70 26.54 -15.46
N LEU A 785 -33.17 25.59 -14.67
CA LEU A 785 -34.55 25.45 -14.23
C LEU A 785 -34.99 26.62 -13.35
N LYS A 786 -34.15 27.02 -12.37
CA LYS A 786 -34.42 28.21 -11.55
C LYS A 786 -34.61 29.46 -12.41
N ALA A 787 -33.75 29.68 -13.44
CA ALA A 787 -33.84 30.78 -14.32
C ALA A 787 -35.08 30.73 -15.26
N ALA A 788 -35.40 29.54 -15.75
CA ALA A 788 -36.57 29.34 -16.59
C ALA A 788 -37.88 29.52 -15.84
N LEU A 789 -37.89 29.30 -14.51
CA LEU A 789 -39.08 29.53 -13.67
C LEU A 789 -39.25 30.97 -13.18
N THR A 790 -38.23 31.84 -13.34
CA THR A 790 -38.38 33.28 -12.98
C THR A 790 -39.45 33.98 -13.82
N ASN A 791 -40.14 34.95 -13.22
CA ASN A 791 -41.19 35.73 -13.89
C ASN A 791 -40.58 36.57 -14.99
N PRO A 792 -40.99 36.42 -16.29
CA PRO A 792 -40.41 37.14 -17.41
C PRO A 792 -40.53 38.68 -17.29
N VAL A 793 -41.58 39.19 -16.66
CA VAL A 793 -41.77 40.65 -16.44
C VAL A 793 -40.70 41.20 -15.51
N LYS A 794 -40.34 40.47 -14.42
CA LYS A 794 -39.19 40.87 -13.56
C LYS A 794 -37.87 40.79 -14.28
N SER A 795 -37.71 39.81 -15.17
CA SER A 795 -36.47 39.61 -15.93
C SER A 795 -36.17 40.67 -16.98
N LEU A 796 -37.20 41.32 -17.50
CA LEU A 796 -37.13 42.43 -18.48
C LEU A 796 -37.00 43.79 -17.79
N ARG A 797 -37.59 43.98 -16.59
CA ARG A 797 -37.56 45.22 -15.82
C ARG A 797 -36.30 45.47 -14.98
N SER A 798 -35.53 44.43 -14.70
CA SER A 798 -34.27 44.47 -13.88
C SER A 798 -33.04 44.97 -14.68
N GLY A 799 -33.24 45.72 -15.72
CA GLY A 799 -32.19 46.24 -16.63
C GLY A 799 -32.10 47.73 -16.80
N ASP A 800 -32.81 48.48 -15.98
CA ASP A 800 -32.67 49.95 -15.87
C ASP A 800 -31.85 50.34 -14.66
#